data_4f645b0a7bd251227f33669cf755646f
#
_entry.id   4f645b0a7bd251227f33669cf755646f
#
_cell.length_a   1.000
_cell.length_b   1.000
_cell.length_c   1.000
_cell.angle_alpha   90.00
_cell.angle_beta   90.00
_cell.angle_gamma   90.00
#
_symmetry.space_group_name_H-M   'P 1'
#
loop_
_entity.id
_entity.type
_entity.pdbx_description
1 polymer ?
#
loop_
_entity_poly.entity_id
_entity_poly.type
_entity_poly.pdbx_seq_one_letter_code
_entity_poly.pdbx_strand_id
1 'polypeptide(L)'
;MPSRLLLALAVAAATAVPAGLPPAAAAAAPAPATAVAADPIGVSEESLQATLGTPDAEPDAAEPAVGTTVQEATLVVAPQADAEPVAPDAAARTAQGAEPDAAEPDAAEPDAAEPDAADAAPAPEDLPAVDAADEPVVADLLDATEPERVVTPPVDTTGAQTVGVTWPAGAEAADLAPQARTLSDGTWSGWTDLEASDLAADAGGVDAEHELRGGTDALWIGEAEAVQLSFAATADGGPQDMTFVQVSSPEEEPAVAGAQDDAAAGVEGAASTGDAVIRTAAAVVPAAVDAPRVYSRAEWGARAPSCTPDVARTLLAAVVHHTAGSNSYTSVAQAMQQIRNDQAYHITGRGWCDIGYNFLVDKWGNVYEGRANSGTQPVIGVHAGGFNTSTVGISMLGDYSSITPSAGTQESVARVIAWRLSQYHRDPTSTVGYTTLGGENSRYPAGTSLALPVVVGHRDTAYTACPGNAGYAVLGAIKSRARAIIGAGFVNPAATASSIGIGGSVSVTGGVITGANWSLAVTDTRTGIIVQRVNGSSGASGGGAIATWNGTSSAGNAAGPGSYRLTLTGTYGATTLVPYTANVTVTGSQNPPTVAPVALTGDLGFVPMTPTRVLDTRPSAASLGAASRVDVTVAGVSGIPADAKAVALTVTAVNSSTITHIRAWPAGQTMPNASVLNTDPGRTTAGSLVVGVGGEGKVSLWNNLGSTHLLVDVTGYYTSASGTGYQALGSATRVLDTRQSGGAVQPRTRRTVQVAGTGGVPADATAVAVNVVSVRPGGYGYVAVVPSGAAVGSTSTVNNQPGRDVANRAVVTLTGGKLDVYVDGVAQQVVVDVVGWYGSSASATFTPIAPVRAFDTRSGAPLGAGETRSLNVAGLPAGASSVAMNLTSTNASAAATYLTVWGAGARPGTSDLNAGAGRDQANQVYVAPSAGRVNVYNNLGTSHVVADVFGYFAD
;
A
#
# COMPACT_ATOMS: atom_id res chain seq x y z
N MET A 1 -11.88 57.84 7.87
CA MET A 1 -10.90 58.95 8.20
C MET A 1 -10.47 58.81 9.63
N PRO A 2 -9.26 59.09 9.98
CA PRO A 2 -7.99 58.48 9.56
C PRO A 2 -7.33 57.82 10.80
N SER A 3 -6.29 57.15 10.86
CA SER A 3 -4.92 57.20 10.41
C SER A 3 -4.08 56.17 11.15
N ARG A 4 -3.29 55.45 10.49
CA ARG A 4 -1.87 55.12 10.61
C ARG A 4 -1.16 55.29 11.97
N LEU A 5 -0.35 54.30 12.40
CA LEU A 5 1.10 54.42 12.43
C LEU A 5 1.83 53.10 12.68
N LEU A 6 2.80 52.81 11.81
CA LEU A 6 3.92 51.89 11.97
C LEU A 6 4.83 52.34 13.15
N LEU A 7 5.53 51.39 13.79
CA LEU A 7 6.96 51.56 14.09
C LEU A 7 7.68 50.23 14.27
N ALA A 8 8.65 49.98 13.42
CA ALA A 8 9.74 49.04 13.58
C ALA A 8 10.85 49.70 14.39
N LEU A 9 11.57 48.97 15.23
CA LEU A 9 12.98 49.30 15.54
C LEU A 9 13.76 48.02 15.88
N ALA A 10 14.84 47.86 15.16
CA ALA A 10 15.94 46.94 15.35
C ALA A 10 17.03 47.59 16.22
N VAL A 11 18.15 46.80 16.42
CA VAL A 11 19.51 47.18 16.87
C VAL A 11 19.83 46.69 18.28
N ALA A 12 20.75 45.85 18.49
CA ALA A 12 22.15 45.51 18.19
C ALA A 12 22.99 45.32 19.46
N ALA A 13 23.72 44.27 19.48
CA ALA A 13 25.12 43.97 19.79
C ALA A 13 25.81 44.56 21.04
N ALA A 14 26.52 43.66 21.74
CA ALA A 14 27.97 43.79 21.99
C ALA A 14 28.49 42.75 23.00
N THR A 15 29.33 41.89 22.54
CA THR A 15 30.73 41.49 22.91
C THR A 15 31.17 41.50 24.36
N ALA A 16 31.77 40.41 24.83
CA ALA A 16 33.09 40.30 25.46
C ALA A 16 33.53 38.84 25.68
N VAL A 17 34.75 38.54 25.19
CA VAL A 17 35.59 37.36 25.48
C VAL A 17 36.54 37.77 26.60
N PRO A 18 37.05 36.90 27.51
CA PRO A 18 38.43 36.49 27.32
C PRO A 18 38.78 35.00 27.57
N ALA A 19 39.61 34.53 26.71
CA ALA A 19 40.85 33.75 26.73
C ALA A 19 41.24 32.82 27.90
N GLY A 20 41.73 31.61 27.54
CA GLY A 20 42.60 30.79 28.38
C GLY A 20 42.62 29.30 27.97
N LEU A 21 43.60 28.93 27.12
CA LEU A 21 44.01 27.54 26.77
C LEU A 21 44.95 26.95 27.82
N PRO A 22 45.21 25.61 27.91
CA PRO A 22 45.94 24.89 26.90
C PRO A 22 45.51 23.40 26.65
N PRO A 23 46.21 22.64 25.82
CA PRO A 23 45.67 21.59 24.98
C PRO A 23 45.80 20.16 25.55
N ALA A 24 44.93 19.28 25.19
CA ALA A 24 45.11 17.83 25.32
C ALA A 24 44.77 17.09 24.02
N ALA A 25 45.67 16.25 23.72
CA ALA A 25 45.85 15.20 22.71
C ALA A 25 44.67 14.77 21.83
N ALA A 26 44.98 14.66 20.53
CA ALA A 26 44.20 14.04 19.47
C ALA A 26 43.95 12.55 19.72
N ALA A 27 42.70 12.15 19.76
CA ALA A 27 42.29 10.81 19.53
C ALA A 27 41.45 10.77 18.25
N ALA A 28 41.75 9.81 17.38
CA ALA A 28 41.17 9.63 16.05
C ALA A 28 39.66 9.55 16.07
N ALA A 29 38.99 10.29 15.18
CA ALA A 29 37.57 10.20 14.92
C ALA A 29 37.22 8.84 14.27
N PRO A 30 36.14 8.18 14.69
CA PRO A 30 35.58 7.08 13.91
C PRO A 30 34.82 7.62 12.69
N ALA A 31 34.91 6.89 11.58
CA ALA A 31 34.24 7.17 10.32
C ALA A 31 32.72 7.36 10.51
N PRO A 32 32.07 8.16 9.68
CA PRO A 32 30.63 8.37 9.77
C PRO A 32 29.88 7.08 9.44
N ALA A 33 29.04 6.64 10.36
CA ALA A 33 28.07 5.58 10.12
C ALA A 33 27.08 6.08 9.06
N THR A 34 27.00 5.36 7.95
CA THR A 34 25.91 5.51 6.97
C THR A 34 24.58 5.30 7.68
N ALA A 35 23.75 6.32 7.64
CA ALA A 35 22.38 6.22 8.12
C ALA A 35 21.62 5.29 7.18
N VAL A 36 21.32 4.08 7.62
CA VAL A 36 20.35 3.18 7.00
C VAL A 36 18.98 3.78 7.29
N ALA A 37 18.29 4.22 6.25
CA ALA A 37 16.90 4.60 6.34
C ALA A 37 16.09 3.37 6.81
N ALA A 38 15.44 3.48 7.95
CA ALA A 38 14.58 2.43 8.48
C ALA A 38 13.36 2.27 7.58
N ASP A 39 13.20 1.08 7.02
CA ASP A 39 12.02 0.63 6.31
C ASP A 39 10.79 0.71 7.26
N PRO A 40 9.63 1.25 6.84
CA PRO A 40 8.48 1.41 7.71
C PRO A 40 7.73 0.11 8.05
N ILE A 41 8.23 -1.04 7.61
CA ILE A 41 7.68 -2.36 7.96
C ILE A 41 8.85 -3.22 8.43
N GLY A 42 9.07 -3.25 9.73
CA GLY A 42 10.12 -4.06 10.36
C GLY A 42 9.85 -5.56 10.23
N VAL A 43 10.34 -6.17 9.17
CA VAL A 43 10.56 -7.61 9.03
C VAL A 43 12.07 -7.78 8.93
N SER A 44 12.68 -8.44 9.91
CA SER A 44 14.11 -8.73 9.88
C SER A 44 14.41 -9.75 8.75
N GLU A 45 15.57 -9.63 8.12
CA GLU A 45 16.05 -10.58 7.09
C GLU A 45 16.02 -12.04 7.56
N GLU A 46 16.21 -12.33 8.85
CA GLU A 46 16.08 -13.67 9.42
C GLU A 46 14.66 -14.25 9.33
N SER A 47 13.63 -13.39 9.29
CA SER A 47 12.24 -13.86 9.14
C SER A 47 11.90 -14.22 7.70
N LEU A 48 12.64 -13.69 6.72
CA LEU A 48 12.49 -14.03 5.30
C LEU A 48 13.17 -15.36 4.96
N GLN A 49 14.31 -15.67 5.58
CA GLN A 49 15.02 -16.93 5.35
C GLN A 49 14.33 -18.15 5.97
N ALA A 50 13.55 -17.98 7.03
CA ALA A 50 12.80 -19.08 7.65
C ALA A 50 11.52 -19.49 6.91
N THR A 51 11.12 -18.75 5.89
CA THR A 51 9.89 -19.01 5.11
C THR A 51 10.16 -19.47 3.66
N LEU A 52 11.42 -19.36 3.22
CA LEU A 52 11.89 -19.95 1.97
C LEU A 52 12.53 -21.29 2.34
N GLY A 53 11.91 -22.38 1.90
CA GLY A 53 12.50 -23.71 2.00
C GLY A 53 13.93 -23.72 1.47
N THR A 54 14.78 -24.54 2.06
CA THR A 54 16.19 -24.70 1.77
C THR A 54 16.50 -24.55 0.27
N PRO A 55 17.51 -23.76 -0.10
CA PRO A 55 17.98 -23.68 -1.46
C PRO A 55 18.90 -24.88 -1.74
N ASP A 56 18.31 -26.02 -2.05
CA ASP A 56 18.98 -27.14 -2.71
C ASP A 56 18.33 -27.40 -4.07
N ALA A 57 18.39 -26.40 -4.92
CA ALA A 57 18.47 -26.49 -6.36
C ALA A 57 19.28 -25.27 -6.79
N GLU A 58 20.46 -25.47 -7.29
CA GLU A 58 21.05 -24.53 -8.23
C GLU A 58 19.95 -24.17 -9.22
N PRO A 59 19.76 -22.86 -9.57
CA PRO A 59 18.83 -22.51 -10.63
C PRO A 59 19.25 -23.37 -11.83
N ASP A 60 18.35 -24.27 -12.28
CA ASP A 60 18.50 -24.92 -13.56
C ASP A 60 19.00 -23.87 -14.51
N ALA A 61 20.17 -24.12 -15.10
CA ALA A 61 20.74 -23.25 -16.10
C ALA A 61 19.63 -23.01 -17.11
N ALA A 62 19.17 -21.75 -17.21
CA ALA A 62 18.12 -21.36 -18.14
C ALA A 62 18.45 -22.06 -19.46
N GLU A 63 17.50 -22.84 -19.99
CA GLU A 63 17.71 -23.45 -21.30
C GLU A 63 18.23 -22.36 -22.23
N PRO A 64 19.29 -22.62 -23.01
CA PRO A 64 19.89 -21.57 -23.81
C PRO A 64 18.80 -21.00 -24.70
N ALA A 65 18.61 -19.69 -24.62
CA ALA A 65 17.75 -18.97 -25.54
C ALA A 65 18.03 -19.52 -26.94
N VAL A 66 16.99 -19.87 -27.67
CA VAL A 66 17.03 -20.33 -29.04
C VAL A 66 18.19 -19.64 -29.74
N GLY A 67 19.13 -20.33 -30.31
CA GLY A 67 20.48 -19.89 -30.65
C GLY A 67 20.55 -18.64 -31.54
N THR A 68 20.13 -17.52 -31.00
CA THR A 68 20.18 -16.19 -31.63
C THR A 68 21.59 -15.66 -31.56
N THR A 69 22.17 -15.35 -32.69
CA THR A 69 23.52 -14.79 -32.83
C THR A 69 23.46 -13.36 -33.32
N VAL A 70 24.39 -12.52 -32.83
CA VAL A 70 24.57 -11.13 -33.28
C VAL A 70 26.01 -11.02 -33.78
N GLN A 71 26.17 -10.51 -35.00
CA GLN A 71 27.48 -10.21 -35.59
C GLN A 71 27.55 -8.71 -35.81
N GLU A 72 28.69 -8.14 -35.49
CA GLU A 72 28.95 -6.70 -35.62
C GLU A 72 30.18 -6.46 -36.53
N ALA A 73 30.03 -5.53 -37.42
CA ALA A 73 31.16 -5.10 -38.30
C ALA A 73 31.30 -3.57 -38.23
N THR A 74 32.51 -3.09 -38.09
CA THR A 74 32.79 -1.64 -38.09
C THR A 74 32.42 -1.06 -39.45
N LEU A 75 31.71 0.05 -39.43
CA LEU A 75 31.27 0.77 -40.60
C LEU A 75 31.88 2.19 -40.60
N VAL A 76 32.54 2.57 -41.69
CA VAL A 76 33.11 3.92 -41.85
C VAL A 76 32.47 4.56 -43.07
N VAL A 77 31.86 5.72 -42.89
CA VAL A 77 31.36 6.57 -43.97
C VAL A 77 32.38 7.68 -44.18
N ALA A 78 33.07 7.64 -45.30
CA ALA A 78 34.12 8.60 -45.62
C ALA A 78 33.53 10.02 -45.93
N PRO A 79 34.32 11.11 -45.66
CA PRO A 79 33.93 12.45 -46.04
C PRO A 79 33.75 12.58 -47.57
N GLN A 80 32.88 13.50 -47.98
CA GLN A 80 32.55 13.72 -49.39
C GLN A 80 33.77 13.98 -50.33
N ALA A 81 34.85 14.52 -49.77
CA ALA A 81 36.10 14.78 -50.51
C ALA A 81 36.86 13.51 -50.97
N ASP A 82 36.64 12.38 -50.30
CA ASP A 82 37.34 11.10 -50.51
C ASP A 82 36.40 10.04 -51.15
N ALA A 83 35.13 10.38 -51.40
CA ALA A 83 34.16 9.47 -52.00
C ALA A 83 34.30 9.46 -53.53
N GLU A 84 34.65 8.32 -54.13
CA GLU A 84 34.64 8.19 -55.60
C GLU A 84 33.15 8.18 -56.10
N PRO A 85 32.79 8.99 -57.12
CA PRO A 85 31.43 9.00 -57.64
C PRO A 85 31.10 7.66 -58.30
N VAL A 86 30.15 6.94 -57.81
CA VAL A 86 29.58 5.73 -58.42
C VAL A 86 28.74 6.15 -59.59
N ALA A 87 29.16 5.85 -60.81
CA ALA A 87 28.41 6.15 -62.01
C ALA A 87 27.02 5.43 -61.98
N PRO A 88 25.95 6.12 -62.36
CA PRO A 88 24.63 5.51 -62.42
C PRO A 88 24.59 4.37 -63.42
N ASP A 89 24.12 3.20 -62.98
CA ASP A 89 24.01 1.98 -63.77
C ASP A 89 23.10 2.22 -65.00
N ALA A 90 23.65 2.01 -66.20
CA ALA A 90 23.04 2.31 -67.49
C ALA A 90 21.95 1.30 -67.96
N ALA A 91 21.36 0.57 -67.00
CA ALA A 91 20.43 -0.54 -67.32
C ALA A 91 18.93 -0.22 -67.21
N ALA A 92 18.53 1.06 -67.00
CA ALA A 92 17.09 1.37 -66.91
C ALA A 92 16.63 2.43 -67.92
N ARG A 93 17.05 2.32 -69.21
CA ARG A 93 16.47 3.14 -70.28
C ARG A 93 16.09 2.25 -71.46
N THR A 94 14.92 1.62 -71.37
CA THR A 94 14.09 1.29 -72.56
C THR A 94 12.63 0.99 -72.11
N ALA A 95 11.81 1.98 -72.08
CA ALA A 95 10.39 1.91 -72.49
C ALA A 95 9.84 3.33 -72.58
N GLN A 96 10.12 4.00 -73.68
CA GLN A 96 9.30 5.12 -74.15
C GLN A 96 8.09 4.58 -74.95
N GLY A 97 6.92 5.20 -74.71
CA GLY A 97 5.91 5.20 -75.71
C GLY A 97 4.47 5.15 -75.23
N ALA A 98 3.87 6.29 -75.18
CA ALA A 98 2.55 6.63 -75.73
C ALA A 98 1.67 7.42 -74.74
N GLU A 99 1.63 8.70 -74.99
CA GLU A 99 0.47 9.54 -74.63
C GLU A 99 -0.77 9.05 -75.37
N PRO A 100 -1.96 9.25 -74.81
CA PRO A 100 -2.89 10.12 -75.57
C PRO A 100 -3.69 11.12 -74.67
N ASP A 101 -3.73 12.32 -75.25
CA ASP A 101 -4.76 13.29 -75.36
C ASP A 101 -5.83 13.55 -74.26
N ALA A 102 -5.94 14.84 -74.06
CA ALA A 102 -6.90 15.59 -73.27
C ALA A 102 -8.38 15.41 -73.66
N ALA A 103 -9.25 15.49 -72.72
CA ALA A 103 -10.56 16.08 -72.87
C ALA A 103 -11.10 16.50 -71.49
N GLU A 104 -11.21 17.77 -71.23
CA GLU A 104 -12.18 18.36 -70.31
C GLU A 104 -13.60 18.11 -70.76
N PRO A 105 -14.58 18.03 -69.82
CA PRO A 105 -15.63 19.07 -69.89
C PRO A 105 -16.13 19.54 -68.51
N ASP A 106 -16.34 20.89 -68.55
CA ASP A 106 -17.42 21.72 -68.05
C ASP A 106 -18.08 21.51 -66.69
N ALA A 107 -18.18 22.69 -66.08
CA ALA A 107 -18.88 23.06 -64.85
C ALA A 107 -20.39 22.86 -64.86
N ALA A 108 -20.96 22.65 -63.75
CA ALA A 108 -22.27 23.13 -63.34
C ALA A 108 -22.42 23.16 -61.81
N GLU A 109 -22.49 24.34 -61.22
CA GLU A 109 -23.15 24.62 -59.99
C GLU A 109 -24.66 24.45 -60.12
N PRO A 110 -25.38 24.10 -58.99
CA PRO A 110 -26.38 25.06 -58.58
C PRO A 110 -26.53 25.29 -57.07
N ASP A 111 -26.66 26.57 -56.78
CA ASP A 111 -27.58 27.28 -55.87
C ASP A 111 -27.88 26.76 -54.43
N ALA A 112 -27.79 27.79 -53.60
CA ALA A 112 -28.11 27.98 -52.23
C ALA A 112 -29.57 27.70 -51.78
N ALA A 113 -29.73 27.32 -50.52
CA ALA A 113 -30.83 27.77 -49.67
C ALA A 113 -30.47 27.68 -48.20
N GLU A 114 -30.30 28.82 -47.52
CA GLU A 114 -30.45 28.96 -46.06
C GLU A 114 -31.91 28.76 -45.65
N PRO A 115 -32.20 28.35 -44.40
CA PRO A 115 -32.90 29.27 -43.54
C PRO A 115 -32.41 29.33 -42.05
N ASP A 116 -32.44 30.57 -41.63
CA ASP A 116 -32.80 31.18 -40.34
C ASP A 116 -32.35 30.62 -38.99
N ALA A 117 -31.82 31.62 -38.28
CA ALA A 117 -31.39 31.65 -36.90
C ALA A 117 -32.53 31.55 -35.86
N ALA A 118 -32.24 30.93 -34.70
CA ALA A 118 -32.68 31.45 -33.40
C ALA A 118 -31.91 30.79 -32.21
N ASP A 119 -31.46 31.69 -31.35
CA ASP A 119 -31.15 31.61 -29.95
C ASP A 119 -29.83 31.04 -29.44
N ALA A 120 -29.02 32.00 -29.07
CA ALA A 120 -27.75 31.89 -28.35
C ALA A 120 -27.95 31.79 -26.84
N ALA A 121 -27.14 30.95 -26.17
CA ALA A 121 -26.77 31.12 -24.78
C ALA A 121 -25.23 31.03 -24.63
N PRO A 122 -24.59 31.78 -23.69
CA PRO A 122 -23.24 32.28 -23.83
C PRO A 122 -22.15 31.24 -23.57
N ALA A 123 -21.02 31.42 -24.24
CA ALA A 123 -19.79 30.65 -24.15
C ALA A 123 -19.03 30.91 -22.85
N PRO A 124 -18.27 29.95 -22.37
CA PRO A 124 -17.18 30.18 -21.40
C PRO A 124 -15.89 30.58 -22.13
N GLU A 125 -15.12 31.45 -21.50
CA GLU A 125 -13.97 32.18 -21.97
C GLU A 125 -12.80 31.32 -22.47
N ASP A 126 -12.13 31.85 -23.47
CA ASP A 126 -11.05 31.38 -24.30
C ASP A 126 -9.81 30.86 -23.54
N LEU A 127 -9.44 29.59 -23.84
CA LEU A 127 -8.04 29.19 -23.98
C LEU A 127 -7.74 29.16 -25.49
N PRO A 128 -6.53 29.61 -25.93
CA PRO A 128 -6.24 29.80 -27.33
C PRO A 128 -6.38 28.50 -28.13
N ALA A 129 -7.23 28.52 -29.14
CA ALA A 129 -7.33 27.52 -30.17
C ALA A 129 -5.98 27.44 -30.89
N VAL A 130 -5.39 26.26 -30.94
CA VAL A 130 -4.30 25.94 -31.85
C VAL A 130 -4.98 25.83 -33.21
N ASP A 131 -4.65 26.77 -34.11
CA ASP A 131 -5.11 26.82 -35.48
C ASP A 131 -4.82 25.47 -36.18
N ALA A 132 -5.85 24.83 -36.65
CA ALA A 132 -5.78 23.68 -37.56
C ALA A 132 -5.49 24.15 -38.99
N ALA A 133 -4.39 24.85 -39.20
CA ALA A 133 -3.91 25.27 -40.49
C ALA A 133 -2.41 25.49 -40.48
N ASP A 134 -1.66 24.40 -40.23
CA ASP A 134 -0.32 24.23 -40.78
C ASP A 134 -0.21 22.74 -41.15
N GLU A 135 -0.79 22.38 -42.28
CA GLU A 135 -0.23 21.27 -43.03
C GLU A 135 1.22 21.64 -43.32
N PRO A 136 2.21 20.82 -42.89
CA PRO A 136 3.55 21.03 -43.37
C PRO A 136 3.50 20.87 -44.87
N VAL A 137 3.82 21.96 -45.59
CA VAL A 137 4.03 21.96 -47.00
C VAL A 137 5.14 20.96 -47.34
N VAL A 138 4.76 19.75 -47.70
CA VAL A 138 5.63 18.71 -48.27
C VAL A 138 5.87 19.06 -49.81
N ALA A 139 5.68 20.28 -50.22
CA ALA A 139 5.70 20.70 -51.65
C ALA A 139 7.01 21.37 -52.09
N ASP A 140 7.98 21.59 -51.21
CA ASP A 140 9.23 22.28 -51.62
C ASP A 140 10.51 21.44 -51.52
N LEU A 141 10.44 20.12 -51.37
CA LEU A 141 11.60 19.23 -51.43
C LEU A 141 11.82 18.59 -52.81
N LEU A 142 11.11 19.00 -53.84
CA LEU A 142 11.28 18.45 -55.19
C LEU A 142 12.32 19.17 -56.07
N ASP A 143 13.09 20.13 -55.52
CA ASP A 143 14.14 20.84 -56.29
C ASP A 143 15.53 20.85 -55.60
N ALA A 144 15.74 20.02 -54.60
CA ALA A 144 17.08 19.68 -54.13
C ALA A 144 17.61 18.54 -55.02
N THR A 145 18.66 18.79 -55.74
CA THR A 145 19.52 17.75 -56.35
C THR A 145 19.74 16.69 -55.31
N GLU A 146 19.37 15.40 -55.56
CA GLU A 146 19.59 14.30 -54.66
C GLU A 146 21.01 14.37 -54.10
N PRO A 147 21.21 14.29 -52.77
CA PRO A 147 22.55 14.35 -52.24
C PRO A 147 23.38 13.19 -52.84
N GLU A 148 24.63 13.48 -53.20
CA GLU A 148 25.55 12.45 -53.63
C GLU A 148 25.62 11.35 -52.57
N ARG A 149 25.49 10.06 -52.93
CA ARG A 149 25.42 8.95 -51.99
C ARG A 149 26.65 8.07 -52.09
N VAL A 150 27.09 7.62 -50.90
CA VAL A 150 28.15 6.63 -50.75
C VAL A 150 27.50 5.26 -50.52
N VAL A 151 27.97 4.23 -51.27
CA VAL A 151 27.40 2.88 -51.23
C VAL A 151 28.47 1.89 -50.78
N THR A 152 28.15 1.02 -49.84
CA THR A 152 29.07 -0.03 -49.43
C THR A 152 29.24 -1.10 -50.51
N PRO A 153 30.35 -1.86 -50.50
CA PRO A 153 30.37 -3.14 -51.20
C PRO A 153 29.24 -4.05 -50.71
N PRO A 154 28.81 -5.05 -51.49
CA PRO A 154 27.90 -6.07 -50.99
C PRO A 154 28.49 -6.73 -49.74
N VAL A 155 27.70 -6.73 -48.63
CA VAL A 155 28.05 -7.41 -47.39
C VAL A 155 27.28 -8.71 -47.35
N ASP A 156 27.99 -9.82 -47.16
CA ASP A 156 27.40 -11.15 -47.04
C ASP A 156 26.48 -11.22 -45.79
N THR A 157 25.24 -11.62 -45.99
CA THR A 157 24.24 -11.76 -44.92
C THR A 157 23.74 -13.20 -44.82
N THR A 158 24.49 -14.17 -45.42
CA THR A 158 24.08 -15.58 -45.41
C THR A 158 23.86 -16.08 -43.97
N GLY A 159 22.59 -16.42 -43.67
CA GLY A 159 22.16 -16.85 -42.32
C GLY A 159 21.67 -15.74 -41.40
N ALA A 160 21.83 -14.47 -41.73
CA ALA A 160 21.20 -13.38 -40.99
C ALA A 160 19.82 -13.06 -41.56
N GLN A 161 18.87 -12.74 -40.70
CA GLN A 161 17.52 -12.38 -41.12
C GLN A 161 17.15 -10.92 -40.80
N THR A 162 17.93 -10.28 -39.93
CA THR A 162 17.70 -8.88 -39.54
C THR A 162 19.00 -8.10 -39.56
N VAL A 163 18.95 -6.87 -40.03
CA VAL A 163 20.13 -5.97 -40.09
C VAL A 163 19.76 -4.59 -39.52
N GLY A 164 20.78 -3.86 -39.07
CA GLY A 164 20.66 -2.48 -38.68
C GLY A 164 22.02 -1.78 -38.60
N VAL A 165 22.01 -0.49 -38.43
CA VAL A 165 23.24 0.33 -38.26
C VAL A 165 23.15 1.03 -36.94
N THR A 166 24.23 1.00 -36.15
CA THR A 166 24.31 1.70 -34.86
C THR A 166 25.48 2.66 -34.83
N TRP A 167 25.40 3.67 -33.97
CA TRP A 167 26.42 4.71 -33.76
C TRP A 167 26.47 5.13 -32.29
N PRO A 168 27.51 5.81 -31.81
CA PRO A 168 27.60 6.30 -30.46
C PRO A 168 26.40 7.21 -30.10
N ALA A 169 25.90 7.12 -28.88
CA ALA A 169 24.79 7.96 -28.41
C ALA A 169 25.15 9.45 -28.53
N GLY A 170 24.21 10.26 -28.98
CA GLY A 170 24.39 11.69 -29.15
C GLY A 170 25.16 12.08 -30.42
N ALA A 171 25.53 11.11 -31.28
CA ALA A 171 26.07 11.43 -32.60
C ALA A 171 24.92 11.74 -33.57
N GLU A 172 25.04 12.87 -34.30
CA GLU A 172 24.06 13.24 -35.33
C GLU A 172 24.29 12.39 -36.57
N ALA A 173 23.43 11.43 -36.81
CA ALA A 173 23.46 10.57 -37.98
C ALA A 173 22.22 10.69 -38.87
N ALA A 174 21.25 11.57 -38.48
CA ALA A 174 20.06 11.83 -39.27
C ALA A 174 20.35 12.34 -40.69
N ASP A 175 21.40 13.14 -40.84
CA ASP A 175 21.81 13.69 -42.11
C ASP A 175 22.41 12.63 -43.07
N LEU A 176 22.75 11.43 -42.54
CA LEU A 176 23.25 10.34 -43.39
C LEU A 176 22.17 9.65 -44.20
N ALA A 177 20.89 9.81 -43.87
CA ALA A 177 19.73 9.20 -44.52
C ALA A 177 20.01 7.76 -44.99
N PRO A 178 20.31 6.82 -44.09
CA PRO A 178 20.77 5.47 -44.43
C PRO A 178 19.69 4.69 -45.18
N GLN A 179 20.10 3.94 -46.19
CA GLN A 179 19.26 3.07 -47.01
C GLN A 179 19.90 1.70 -47.12
N ALA A 180 19.09 0.65 -47.27
CA ALA A 180 19.56 -0.69 -47.57
C ALA A 180 18.86 -1.25 -48.80
N ARG A 181 19.56 -2.15 -49.49
CA ARG A 181 18.96 -3.04 -50.49
C ARG A 181 19.47 -4.47 -50.29
N THR A 182 18.68 -5.44 -50.64
CA THR A 182 18.96 -6.85 -50.43
C THR A 182 19.18 -7.56 -51.78
N LEU A 183 20.09 -8.54 -51.78
CA LEU A 183 20.25 -9.47 -52.89
C LEU A 183 19.57 -10.80 -52.51
N SER A 184 18.64 -11.22 -53.36
CA SER A 184 17.94 -12.50 -53.20
C SER A 184 17.78 -13.14 -54.57
N ASP A 185 18.07 -14.43 -54.67
CA ASP A 185 18.03 -15.18 -55.96
C ASP A 185 18.79 -14.45 -57.09
N GLY A 186 19.93 -13.84 -56.75
CA GLY A 186 20.77 -13.14 -57.72
C GLY A 186 20.20 -11.80 -58.21
N THR A 187 19.14 -11.26 -57.57
CA THR A 187 18.48 -9.99 -57.95
C THR A 187 18.49 -9.00 -56.79
N TRP A 188 18.94 -7.79 -57.03
CA TRP A 188 18.85 -6.69 -56.03
C TRP A 188 17.45 -6.12 -55.92
N SER A 189 17.00 -5.90 -54.68
CA SER A 189 15.79 -5.10 -54.40
C SER A 189 16.01 -3.64 -54.76
N GLY A 190 14.91 -2.85 -54.76
CA GLY A 190 15.01 -1.40 -54.63
C GLY A 190 15.62 -0.98 -53.28
N TRP A 191 16.09 0.26 -53.21
CA TRP A 191 16.54 0.86 -51.97
C TRP A 191 15.35 1.07 -51.01
N THR A 192 15.56 0.69 -49.73
CA THR A 192 14.63 0.88 -48.63
C THR A 192 15.27 1.81 -47.61
N ASP A 193 14.60 2.83 -47.18
CA ASP A 193 15.07 3.74 -46.14
C ASP A 193 15.18 2.98 -44.82
N LEU A 194 16.34 3.12 -44.17
CA LEU A 194 16.53 2.69 -42.79
C LEU A 194 16.22 3.88 -41.90
N GLU A 195 14.99 3.96 -41.39
CA GLU A 195 14.63 5.05 -40.50
C GLU A 195 15.55 5.06 -39.27
N ALA A 196 16.11 6.23 -38.95
CA ALA A 196 16.81 6.40 -37.69
C ALA A 196 15.83 6.11 -36.55
N SER A 197 16.19 5.18 -35.69
CA SER A 197 15.30 4.79 -34.59
C SER A 197 15.12 5.96 -33.65
N ASP A 198 13.87 6.33 -33.46
CA ASP A 198 13.41 7.37 -32.55
C ASP A 198 13.07 6.82 -31.14
N LEU A 199 13.35 5.55 -30.94
CA LEU A 199 13.20 4.88 -29.66
C LEU A 199 14.35 5.28 -28.74
N ALA A 200 14.00 5.86 -27.57
CA ALA A 200 14.98 6.30 -26.59
C ALA A 200 14.52 5.97 -25.17
N ALA A 201 15.47 5.69 -24.27
CA ALA A 201 15.23 5.52 -22.85
C ALA A 201 14.89 6.87 -22.18
N ASP A 202 14.02 6.85 -21.18
CA ASP A 202 13.79 8.01 -20.33
C ASP A 202 15.04 8.30 -19.47
N ALA A 203 15.38 9.57 -19.30
CA ALA A 203 16.52 9.97 -18.48
C ALA A 203 16.35 9.52 -17.02
N GLY A 204 17.38 8.85 -16.48
CA GLY A 204 17.40 8.35 -15.08
C GLY A 204 16.70 7.01 -14.88
N GLY A 205 16.22 6.34 -15.94
CA GLY A 205 15.80 4.95 -15.90
C GLY A 205 16.96 3.97 -15.98
N VAL A 206 16.74 2.70 -15.60
CA VAL A 206 17.76 1.66 -15.60
C VAL A 206 18.39 1.44 -16.99
N ASP A 207 17.61 1.59 -18.07
CA ASP A 207 18.15 1.52 -19.42
C ASP A 207 19.14 2.65 -19.73
N ALA A 208 18.94 3.85 -19.17
CA ALA A 208 19.82 5.00 -19.37
C ALA A 208 21.16 4.88 -18.60
N GLU A 209 21.30 3.90 -17.70
CA GLU A 209 22.56 3.62 -16.99
C GLU A 209 23.51 2.73 -17.82
N HIS A 210 23.05 2.17 -18.94
CA HIS A 210 23.86 1.35 -19.86
C HIS A 210 24.59 2.20 -20.91
N GLU A 211 25.59 1.60 -21.59
CA GLU A 211 26.23 2.20 -22.75
C GLU A 211 25.27 2.17 -23.95
N LEU A 212 24.42 3.19 -24.05
CA LEU A 212 23.43 3.30 -25.11
C LEU A 212 24.10 3.64 -26.45
N ARG A 213 23.53 3.12 -27.53
CA ARG A 213 23.89 3.48 -28.90
C ARG A 213 22.68 4.04 -29.64
N GLY A 214 22.88 5.08 -30.44
CA GLY A 214 21.95 5.47 -31.49
C GLY A 214 21.92 4.39 -32.58
N GLY A 215 20.96 4.44 -33.48
CA GLY A 215 20.92 3.48 -34.59
C GLY A 215 19.64 3.60 -35.41
N THR A 216 19.56 2.77 -36.44
CA THR A 216 18.33 2.60 -37.25
C THR A 216 17.35 1.66 -36.54
N ASP A 217 16.10 1.61 -36.99
CA ASP A 217 15.23 0.49 -36.70
C ASP A 217 15.79 -0.81 -37.32
N ALA A 218 15.45 -1.94 -36.71
CA ALA A 218 15.86 -3.25 -37.19
C ALA A 218 15.12 -3.60 -38.49
N LEU A 219 15.83 -3.84 -39.59
CA LEU A 219 15.22 -4.22 -40.86
C LEU A 219 15.27 -5.75 -41.01
N TRP A 220 14.08 -6.38 -41.14
CA TRP A 220 13.96 -7.79 -41.49
C TRP A 220 14.26 -7.97 -42.98
N ILE A 221 15.29 -8.74 -43.31
CA ILE A 221 15.73 -9.02 -44.67
C ILE A 221 15.41 -10.44 -45.13
N GLY A 222 14.86 -11.30 -44.24
CA GLY A 222 14.62 -12.71 -44.56
C GLY A 222 15.90 -13.47 -44.83
N GLU A 223 15.89 -14.31 -45.90
CA GLU A 223 17.06 -15.12 -46.32
C GLU A 223 17.83 -14.42 -47.48
N ALA A 224 18.13 -13.15 -47.33
CA ALA A 224 18.90 -12.42 -48.32
C ALA A 224 20.36 -12.90 -48.32
N GLU A 225 20.97 -13.02 -49.53
CA GLU A 225 22.35 -13.45 -49.72
C GLU A 225 23.34 -12.33 -49.36
N ALA A 226 22.98 -11.07 -49.63
CA ALA A 226 23.81 -9.92 -49.32
C ALA A 226 22.95 -8.66 -49.11
N VAL A 227 23.51 -7.67 -48.43
CA VAL A 227 22.98 -6.33 -48.23
C VAL A 227 24.00 -5.30 -48.73
N GLN A 228 23.53 -4.26 -49.38
CA GLN A 228 24.28 -3.03 -49.57
C GLN A 228 23.61 -1.90 -48.78
N LEU A 229 24.44 -1.08 -48.16
CA LEU A 229 24.02 0.14 -47.46
C LEU A 229 24.39 1.36 -48.30
N SER A 230 23.57 2.38 -48.27
CA SER A 230 23.79 3.65 -48.91
C SER A 230 23.59 4.79 -47.94
N PHE A 231 24.46 5.77 -47.92
CA PHE A 231 24.45 6.94 -47.04
C PHE A 231 24.55 8.22 -47.84
N ALA A 232 23.89 9.29 -47.43
CA ALA A 232 24.11 10.60 -48.01
C ALA A 232 25.56 11.02 -47.72
N ALA A 233 26.28 11.54 -48.75
CA ALA A 233 27.60 12.09 -48.62
C ALA A 233 27.54 13.40 -47.86
N THR A 234 28.26 13.49 -46.73
CA THR A 234 28.37 14.71 -45.91
C THR A 234 29.80 15.24 -45.93
N ALA A 235 29.96 16.55 -45.68
CA ALA A 235 31.29 17.17 -45.69
C ALA A 235 32.26 16.56 -44.64
N ASP A 236 31.69 16.10 -43.50
CA ASP A 236 32.49 15.58 -42.38
C ASP A 236 32.49 14.04 -42.33
N GLY A 237 31.78 13.36 -43.28
CA GLY A 237 31.59 11.92 -43.23
C GLY A 237 30.64 11.47 -42.17
N GLY A 238 30.60 10.15 -41.85
CA GLY A 238 29.74 9.60 -40.78
C GLY A 238 30.40 9.67 -39.39
N PRO A 239 29.60 9.48 -38.34
CA PRO A 239 30.12 9.35 -36.98
C PRO A 239 31.21 8.28 -36.88
N GLN A 240 32.19 8.49 -36.02
CA GLN A 240 33.15 7.47 -35.68
C GLN A 240 32.45 6.33 -34.93
N ASP A 241 32.96 5.10 -35.04
CA ASP A 241 32.45 3.90 -34.38
C ASP A 241 31.01 3.51 -34.79
N MET A 242 30.63 3.78 -36.04
CA MET A 242 29.44 3.16 -36.63
C MET A 242 29.61 1.66 -36.76
N THR A 243 28.52 0.92 -36.52
CA THR A 243 28.54 -0.55 -36.56
C THR A 243 27.36 -1.05 -37.40
N PHE A 244 27.66 -1.92 -38.35
CA PHE A 244 26.68 -2.72 -39.05
C PHE A 244 26.39 -3.97 -38.21
N VAL A 245 25.15 -4.15 -37.84
CA VAL A 245 24.68 -5.24 -36.96
C VAL A 245 23.86 -6.22 -37.79
N GLN A 246 24.23 -7.51 -37.71
CA GLN A 246 23.51 -8.62 -38.34
C GLN A 246 22.98 -9.55 -37.23
N VAL A 247 21.70 -9.94 -37.29
CA VAL A 247 21.06 -10.83 -36.30
C VAL A 247 20.45 -12.02 -37.01
N SER A 248 20.77 -13.21 -36.49
CA SER A 248 20.14 -14.46 -36.91
C SER A 248 19.58 -15.26 -35.75
N SER A 249 18.45 -15.91 -35.98
CA SER A 249 17.89 -16.91 -35.07
C SER A 249 17.21 -18.02 -35.88
N PRO A 250 17.18 -19.27 -35.40
CA PRO A 250 16.47 -20.34 -36.08
C PRO A 250 14.95 -20.06 -36.12
N GLU A 251 14.30 -20.51 -37.21
CA GLU A 251 12.83 -20.58 -37.27
C GLU A 251 12.38 -21.81 -36.46
N GLU A 252 11.80 -21.60 -35.30
CA GLU A 252 11.27 -22.65 -34.44
C GLU A 252 9.75 -22.57 -34.37
N GLU A 253 9.09 -23.69 -34.51
CA GLU A 253 7.65 -23.79 -34.23
C GLU A 253 7.41 -23.48 -32.75
N PRO A 254 6.34 -22.71 -32.42
CA PRO A 254 6.01 -22.38 -31.06
C PRO A 254 5.87 -23.66 -30.23
N ALA A 255 6.49 -23.71 -29.04
CA ALA A 255 6.30 -24.81 -28.11
C ALA A 255 4.80 -24.98 -27.86
N VAL A 256 4.23 -26.09 -28.31
CA VAL A 256 2.79 -26.39 -28.14
C VAL A 256 2.57 -26.62 -26.64
N ALA A 257 2.18 -25.58 -25.89
CA ALA A 257 1.53 -25.78 -24.62
C ALA A 257 0.28 -26.60 -24.91
N GLY A 258 0.22 -27.84 -24.41
CA GLY A 258 -0.85 -28.76 -24.69
C GLY A 258 -2.21 -28.08 -24.62
N ALA A 259 -3.02 -28.24 -25.63
CA ALA A 259 -4.37 -27.73 -25.70
C ALA A 259 -5.12 -28.13 -24.42
N GLN A 260 -5.30 -27.16 -23.52
CA GLN A 260 -6.30 -27.31 -22.47
C GLN A 260 -7.64 -27.06 -23.16
N ASP A 261 -8.32 -28.16 -23.46
CA ASP A 261 -9.73 -28.15 -23.82
C ASP A 261 -10.48 -27.30 -22.77
N ASP A 262 -11.20 -26.30 -23.26
CA ASP A 262 -12.23 -25.59 -22.52
C ASP A 262 -13.36 -26.57 -22.13
N ALA A 263 -13.12 -27.31 -21.06
CA ALA A 263 -14.17 -28.02 -20.35
C ALA A 263 -14.51 -27.23 -19.11
N ALA A 264 -15.63 -26.56 -19.17
CA ALA A 264 -16.29 -25.96 -18.00
C ALA A 264 -16.55 -27.11 -16.99
N ALA A 265 -15.67 -27.22 -16.00
CA ALA A 265 -15.89 -28.02 -14.82
C ALA A 265 -16.33 -27.12 -13.68
N GLY A 266 -17.63 -27.18 -13.39
CA GLY A 266 -18.19 -26.66 -12.15
C GLY A 266 -17.49 -27.32 -10.96
N VAL A 267 -16.87 -26.52 -10.12
CA VAL A 267 -16.37 -26.95 -8.82
C VAL A 267 -17.47 -26.70 -7.80
N GLU A 268 -18.18 -27.77 -7.48
CA GLU A 268 -19.00 -27.87 -6.27
C GLU A 268 -18.09 -27.76 -5.04
N GLY A 269 -18.54 -26.97 -4.08
CA GLY A 269 -17.77 -26.62 -2.89
C GLY A 269 -17.42 -27.80 -2.00
N ALA A 270 -16.20 -27.86 -1.58
CA ALA A 270 -15.79 -28.46 -0.32
C ALA A 270 -15.29 -27.35 0.59
N ALA A 271 -16.08 -27.04 1.62
CA ALA A 271 -15.68 -26.17 2.72
C ALA A 271 -14.53 -26.84 3.49
N SER A 272 -13.32 -26.36 3.33
CA SER A 272 -12.22 -26.66 4.22
C SER A 272 -11.97 -25.43 5.10
N THR A 273 -12.31 -25.58 6.36
CA THR A 273 -11.96 -24.70 7.48
C THR A 273 -10.46 -24.83 7.73
N GLY A 274 -9.68 -23.81 7.36
CA GLY A 274 -8.26 -23.72 7.65
C GLY A 274 -7.79 -22.27 7.57
N ASP A 275 -7.18 -21.83 8.65
CA ASP A 275 -6.65 -20.52 9.01
C ASP A 275 -6.16 -19.66 7.85
N ALA A 276 -6.78 -18.48 7.74
CA ALA A 276 -6.30 -17.41 6.86
C ALA A 276 -5.04 -16.75 7.47
N VAL A 277 -3.89 -17.27 7.08
CA VAL A 277 -2.64 -16.50 7.14
C VAL A 277 -2.74 -15.42 6.06
N ILE A 278 -2.82 -14.17 6.47
CA ILE A 278 -2.75 -13.02 5.57
C ILE A 278 -1.32 -12.97 4.99
N ARG A 279 -1.13 -13.63 3.86
CA ARG A 279 0.00 -13.32 2.99
C ARG A 279 -0.37 -12.06 2.23
N THR A 280 0.44 -11.01 2.37
CA THR A 280 0.43 -9.88 1.45
C THR A 280 0.98 -10.36 0.10
N ALA A 281 0.17 -11.11 -0.66
CA ALA A 281 0.37 -11.22 -2.09
C ALA A 281 0.17 -9.81 -2.65
N ALA A 282 1.07 -9.35 -3.52
CA ALA A 282 0.81 -8.19 -4.36
C ALA A 282 -0.59 -8.37 -4.93
N ALA A 283 -1.49 -7.45 -4.64
CA ALA A 283 -2.87 -7.58 -5.04
C ALA A 283 -2.89 -7.59 -6.57
N VAL A 284 -3.21 -8.75 -7.15
CA VAL A 284 -3.57 -8.83 -8.56
C VAL A 284 -4.76 -7.89 -8.72
N VAL A 285 -4.56 -6.79 -9.44
CA VAL A 285 -5.65 -5.84 -9.73
C VAL A 285 -6.64 -6.58 -10.63
N PRO A 286 -7.91 -6.78 -10.22
CA PRO A 286 -8.87 -7.49 -11.05
C PRO A 286 -9.00 -6.71 -12.38
N ALA A 287 -8.75 -7.34 -13.50
CA ALA A 287 -9.00 -6.77 -14.80
C ALA A 287 -10.52 -6.74 -15.04
N ALA A 288 -11.07 -5.56 -15.40
CA ALA A 288 -12.47 -5.46 -15.86
C ALA A 288 -12.65 -6.08 -17.24
N VAL A 289 -11.55 -6.31 -17.95
CA VAL A 289 -11.48 -6.91 -19.29
C VAL A 289 -10.53 -8.08 -19.21
N ASP A 290 -10.94 -9.22 -19.69
CA ASP A 290 -10.10 -10.40 -19.80
C ASP A 290 -8.89 -10.11 -20.69
N ALA A 291 -7.73 -10.66 -20.31
CA ALA A 291 -6.53 -10.58 -21.13
C ALA A 291 -6.79 -11.27 -22.47
N PRO A 292 -6.36 -10.69 -23.60
CA PRO A 292 -6.30 -11.48 -24.84
C PRO A 292 -5.33 -12.66 -24.67
N ARG A 293 -5.39 -13.64 -25.58
CA ARG A 293 -4.32 -14.64 -25.65
C ARG A 293 -3.00 -13.90 -25.92
N VAL A 294 -2.05 -14.01 -25.02
CA VAL A 294 -0.70 -13.44 -25.16
C VAL A 294 0.30 -14.59 -25.19
N TYR A 295 1.09 -14.67 -26.23
CA TYR A 295 2.24 -15.57 -26.24
C TYR A 295 3.26 -15.05 -25.22
N SER A 296 3.57 -15.90 -24.25
CA SER A 296 4.55 -15.61 -23.23
C SER A 296 5.97 -15.53 -23.82
N ARG A 297 6.87 -14.91 -23.09
CA ARG A 297 8.27 -14.81 -23.47
C ARG A 297 8.92 -16.18 -23.72
N ALA A 298 8.55 -17.19 -22.94
CA ALA A 298 9.03 -18.57 -23.13
C ALA A 298 8.51 -19.19 -24.43
N GLU A 299 7.25 -18.93 -24.82
CA GLU A 299 6.64 -19.49 -26.03
C GLU A 299 7.28 -18.95 -27.31
N TRP A 300 7.73 -17.68 -27.33
CA TRP A 300 8.45 -17.14 -28.51
C TRP A 300 9.97 -17.20 -28.39
N GLY A 301 10.52 -17.82 -27.33
CA GLY A 301 11.95 -18.04 -27.18
C GLY A 301 12.76 -16.80 -26.82
N ALA A 302 12.18 -15.90 -25.98
CA ALA A 302 12.84 -14.68 -25.54
C ALA A 302 14.15 -14.94 -24.77
N ARG A 303 15.15 -14.11 -24.98
CA ARG A 303 16.32 -14.00 -24.09
C ARG A 303 15.91 -13.41 -22.75
N ALA A 304 16.65 -13.75 -21.69
CA ALA A 304 16.52 -13.04 -20.42
C ALA A 304 16.90 -11.57 -20.61
N PRO A 305 16.22 -10.63 -19.94
CA PRO A 305 16.65 -9.23 -19.90
C PRO A 305 18.08 -9.11 -19.36
N SER A 306 18.87 -8.17 -19.86
CA SER A 306 20.22 -7.89 -19.34
C SER A 306 20.21 -7.15 -18.01
N CYS A 307 19.08 -6.53 -17.63
CA CYS A 307 18.83 -5.90 -16.33
C CYS A 307 17.38 -6.10 -15.90
N THR A 308 17.02 -5.67 -14.69
CA THR A 308 15.62 -5.67 -14.23
C THR A 308 14.94 -4.38 -14.71
N PRO A 309 13.95 -4.47 -15.62
CA PRO A 309 13.24 -3.27 -16.10
C PRO A 309 12.52 -2.51 -14.99
N ASP A 310 12.53 -1.19 -15.08
CA ASP A 310 11.80 -0.31 -14.16
C ASP A 310 10.29 -0.46 -14.28
N VAL A 311 9.59 -0.19 -13.16
CA VAL A 311 8.13 -0.30 -13.06
C VAL A 311 7.53 1.03 -12.62
N ALA A 312 6.61 1.58 -13.40
CA ALA A 312 5.89 2.77 -13.04
C ALA A 312 4.81 2.50 -11.97
N ARG A 313 4.33 3.54 -11.32
CA ARG A 313 3.26 3.41 -10.31
C ARG A 313 1.88 3.14 -10.92
N THR A 314 1.68 3.52 -12.18
CA THR A 314 0.39 3.47 -12.90
C THR A 314 0.61 3.52 -14.39
N LEU A 315 -0.38 3.12 -15.18
CA LEU A 315 -0.46 3.47 -16.59
C LEU A 315 -1.36 4.69 -16.77
N LEU A 316 -0.92 5.62 -17.59
CA LEU A 316 -1.65 6.82 -17.98
C LEU A 316 -2.16 6.72 -19.41
N ALA A 317 -1.35 6.15 -20.33
CA ALA A 317 -1.65 6.11 -21.74
C ALA A 317 -1.08 4.86 -22.43
N ALA A 318 -1.46 4.64 -23.68
CA ALA A 318 -0.88 3.67 -24.59
C ALA A 318 -0.32 4.39 -25.82
N VAL A 319 0.87 3.98 -26.25
CA VAL A 319 1.52 4.44 -27.48
C VAL A 319 1.51 3.30 -28.49
N VAL A 320 0.93 3.55 -29.66
CA VAL A 320 0.85 2.56 -30.75
C VAL A 320 1.98 2.81 -31.75
N HIS A 321 2.72 1.76 -32.04
CA HIS A 321 3.88 1.75 -32.92
C HIS A 321 3.72 0.75 -34.07
N HIS A 322 4.62 0.81 -35.02
CA HIS A 322 4.97 -0.30 -35.89
C HIS A 322 6.49 -0.58 -35.75
N THR A 323 6.94 -1.76 -36.18
CA THR A 323 8.37 -2.06 -36.15
C THR A 323 9.11 -1.54 -37.39
N ALA A 324 8.40 -0.94 -38.34
CA ALA A 324 8.90 -0.49 -39.64
C ALA A 324 9.64 -1.57 -40.45
N GLY A 325 9.60 -2.82 -40.03
CA GLY A 325 10.19 -3.97 -40.66
C GLY A 325 9.34 -4.53 -41.82
N SER A 326 9.79 -5.64 -42.44
CA SER A 326 9.11 -6.24 -43.58
C SER A 326 7.82 -6.97 -43.13
N ASN A 327 6.77 -6.87 -43.96
CA ASN A 327 5.52 -7.65 -43.85
C ASN A 327 5.61 -9.02 -44.51
N SER A 328 6.77 -9.45 -45.01
CA SER A 328 6.93 -10.66 -45.87
C SER A 328 6.90 -11.99 -45.08
N TYR A 329 7.00 -11.95 -43.73
CA TYR A 329 6.91 -13.18 -42.92
C TYR A 329 5.62 -13.95 -43.20
N THR A 330 5.70 -15.30 -43.28
CA THR A 330 4.63 -16.18 -43.79
C THR A 330 4.08 -17.15 -42.75
N SER A 331 4.73 -17.24 -41.59
CA SER A 331 4.34 -18.14 -40.48
C SER A 331 4.42 -17.40 -39.14
N VAL A 332 3.71 -17.93 -38.11
CA VAL A 332 3.84 -17.47 -36.73
C VAL A 332 5.25 -17.70 -36.21
N ALA A 333 5.92 -18.79 -36.65
CA ALA A 333 7.29 -19.08 -36.31
C ALA A 333 8.24 -17.99 -36.82
N GLN A 334 8.06 -17.49 -38.03
CA GLN A 334 8.81 -16.34 -38.60
C GLN A 334 8.50 -15.03 -37.87
N ALA A 335 7.24 -14.81 -37.46
CA ALA A 335 6.91 -13.64 -36.62
C ALA A 335 7.65 -13.69 -35.28
N MET A 336 7.69 -14.85 -34.62
CA MET A 336 8.47 -15.06 -33.40
C MET A 336 9.97 -14.91 -33.63
N GLN A 337 10.49 -15.38 -34.76
CA GLN A 337 11.88 -15.22 -35.17
C GLN A 337 12.22 -13.73 -35.31
N GLN A 338 11.38 -12.96 -35.98
CA GLN A 338 11.54 -11.50 -36.11
C GLN A 338 11.58 -10.82 -34.73
N ILE A 339 10.66 -11.18 -33.81
CA ILE A 339 10.62 -10.62 -32.45
C ILE A 339 11.90 -10.98 -31.67
N ARG A 340 12.45 -12.20 -31.81
CA ARG A 340 13.73 -12.58 -31.20
C ARG A 340 14.89 -11.76 -31.73
N ASN A 341 14.90 -11.52 -33.04
CA ASN A 341 15.94 -10.72 -33.67
C ASN A 341 15.86 -9.26 -33.23
N ASP A 342 14.66 -8.68 -33.19
CA ASP A 342 14.43 -7.32 -32.69
C ASP A 342 14.89 -7.20 -31.20
N GLN A 343 14.59 -8.20 -30.36
CA GLN A 343 15.06 -8.23 -28.98
C GLN A 343 16.59 -8.27 -28.91
N ALA A 344 17.24 -9.12 -29.72
CA ALA A 344 18.69 -9.26 -29.74
C ALA A 344 19.38 -7.99 -30.24
N TYR A 345 18.82 -7.35 -31.25
CA TYR A 345 19.29 -6.05 -31.76
C TYR A 345 19.16 -4.96 -30.68
N HIS A 346 18.02 -4.90 -29.95
CA HIS A 346 17.81 -3.94 -28.88
C HIS A 346 18.77 -4.15 -27.72
N ILE A 347 19.01 -5.39 -27.30
CA ILE A 347 19.91 -5.69 -26.16
C ILE A 347 21.38 -5.50 -26.55
N THR A 348 21.83 -6.09 -27.68
CA THR A 348 23.24 -6.13 -28.06
C THR A 348 23.62 -4.89 -28.88
N GLY A 349 22.87 -4.58 -29.92
CA GLY A 349 23.20 -3.46 -30.82
C GLY A 349 22.89 -2.08 -30.20
N ARG A 350 21.80 -1.95 -29.42
CA ARG A 350 21.38 -0.66 -28.84
C ARG A 350 21.77 -0.51 -27.37
N GLY A 351 22.16 -1.59 -26.68
CA GLY A 351 22.56 -1.57 -25.27
C GLY A 351 21.37 -1.48 -24.29
N TRP A 352 20.14 -1.80 -24.70
CA TRP A 352 18.98 -1.75 -23.81
C TRP A 352 18.87 -3.01 -22.94
N CYS A 353 18.11 -2.89 -21.83
CA CYS A 353 17.87 -4.02 -20.95
C CYS A 353 17.11 -5.18 -21.61
N ASP A 354 16.21 -4.87 -22.53
CA ASP A 354 15.30 -5.81 -23.17
C ASP A 354 14.74 -5.18 -24.46
N ILE A 355 13.85 -5.89 -25.16
CA ILE A 355 13.08 -5.30 -26.25
C ILE A 355 12.34 -4.04 -25.76
N GLY A 356 12.31 -3.00 -26.58
CA GLY A 356 11.77 -1.69 -26.21
C GLY A 356 10.25 -1.68 -25.96
N TYR A 357 9.52 -2.50 -26.68
CA TYR A 357 8.05 -2.54 -26.67
C TYR A 357 7.49 -3.44 -25.55
N ASN A 358 6.39 -3.01 -24.93
CA ASN A 358 5.70 -3.83 -23.93
C ASN A 358 4.97 -5.02 -24.55
N PHE A 359 4.33 -4.81 -25.71
CA PHE A 359 3.64 -5.85 -26.48
C PHE A 359 3.91 -5.69 -27.96
N LEU A 360 3.91 -6.82 -28.68
CA LEU A 360 3.92 -6.83 -30.15
C LEU A 360 2.68 -7.55 -30.66
N VAL A 361 2.22 -7.17 -31.86
CA VAL A 361 1.06 -7.77 -32.50
C VAL A 361 1.37 -8.03 -33.98
N ASP A 362 1.27 -9.29 -34.40
CA ASP A 362 1.53 -9.68 -35.80
C ASP A 362 0.36 -9.35 -36.74
N LYS A 363 0.57 -9.59 -38.04
CA LYS A 363 -0.45 -9.33 -39.05
C LYS A 363 -1.68 -10.23 -38.99
N TRP A 364 -1.65 -11.31 -38.23
CA TRP A 364 -2.82 -12.19 -37.99
C TRP A 364 -3.54 -11.83 -36.69
N GLY A 365 -2.95 -10.97 -35.87
CA GLY A 365 -3.52 -10.54 -34.59
C GLY A 365 -3.05 -11.38 -33.39
N ASN A 366 -2.01 -12.18 -33.51
CA ASN A 366 -1.38 -12.78 -32.34
C ASN A 366 -0.66 -11.71 -31.53
N VAL A 367 -0.79 -11.81 -30.20
CA VAL A 367 -0.18 -10.87 -29.24
C VAL A 367 0.97 -11.53 -28.52
N TYR A 368 2.09 -10.84 -28.42
CA TYR A 368 3.30 -11.33 -27.78
C TYR A 368 3.68 -10.40 -26.62
N GLU A 369 4.01 -10.98 -25.45
CA GLU A 369 4.63 -10.19 -24.39
C GLU A 369 6.06 -9.83 -24.79
N GLY A 370 6.32 -8.55 -25.01
CA GLY A 370 7.65 -8.06 -25.38
C GLY A 370 8.54 -7.92 -24.14
N ARG A 371 8.61 -6.72 -23.57
CA ARG A 371 9.41 -6.43 -22.37
C ARG A 371 8.91 -7.22 -21.16
N ALA A 372 9.84 -7.80 -20.41
CA ALA A 372 9.53 -8.72 -19.32
C ALA A 372 8.56 -8.14 -18.27
N ASN A 373 7.61 -8.95 -17.83
CA ASN A 373 6.56 -8.62 -16.85
C ASN A 373 5.52 -7.58 -17.31
N SER A 374 5.48 -7.20 -18.58
CA SER A 374 4.51 -6.22 -19.10
C SER A 374 3.06 -6.70 -18.99
N GLY A 375 2.82 -8.02 -18.92
CA GLY A 375 1.48 -8.59 -18.71
C GLY A 375 0.90 -8.32 -17.32
N THR A 376 1.74 -8.17 -16.31
CA THR A 376 1.32 -8.09 -14.91
C THR A 376 1.61 -6.74 -14.24
N GLN A 377 2.58 -5.99 -14.74
CA GLN A 377 3.06 -4.73 -14.15
C GLN A 377 3.06 -3.60 -15.18
N PRO A 378 3.04 -2.33 -14.77
CA PRO A 378 3.22 -1.18 -15.65
C PRO A 378 4.73 -0.96 -15.90
N VAL A 379 5.35 -1.92 -16.61
CA VAL A 379 6.77 -1.89 -16.91
C VAL A 379 7.09 -0.71 -17.84
N ILE A 380 8.14 0.03 -17.51
CA ILE A 380 8.63 1.14 -18.33
C ILE A 380 9.37 0.56 -19.54
N GLY A 381 8.91 0.91 -20.73
CA GLY A 381 9.52 0.51 -22.01
C GLY A 381 10.65 1.43 -22.45
N VAL A 382 11.19 1.14 -23.65
CA VAL A 382 12.07 2.04 -24.40
C VAL A 382 11.45 2.18 -25.79
N HIS A 383 10.28 2.84 -25.89
CA HIS A 383 9.50 2.91 -27.13
C HIS A 383 9.07 4.32 -27.50
N ALA A 384 9.18 5.30 -26.60
CA ALA A 384 8.81 6.69 -26.87
C ALA A 384 9.57 7.60 -25.90
N GLY A 385 10.72 8.15 -26.31
CA GLY A 385 11.57 9.00 -25.49
C GLY A 385 10.84 10.13 -24.80
N GLY A 386 10.96 10.22 -23.46
CA GLY A 386 10.22 11.15 -22.61
C GLY A 386 8.78 10.77 -22.31
N PHE A 387 8.26 9.72 -22.94
CA PHE A 387 6.90 9.21 -22.74
C PHE A 387 6.84 7.72 -22.40
N ASN A 388 7.98 7.08 -22.06
CA ASN A 388 8.00 5.67 -21.66
C ASN A 388 7.37 5.44 -20.29
N THR A 389 7.66 6.35 -19.35
CA THR A 389 7.17 6.24 -17.97
C THR A 389 5.65 6.38 -17.93
N SER A 390 4.99 5.38 -17.34
CA SER A 390 3.52 5.33 -17.21
C SER A 390 2.76 5.18 -18.54
N THR A 391 3.39 4.72 -19.60
CA THR A 391 2.72 4.32 -20.84
C THR A 391 2.95 2.84 -21.15
N VAL A 392 2.13 2.28 -22.01
CA VAL A 392 2.31 0.95 -22.57
C VAL A 392 2.54 1.06 -24.07
N GLY A 393 3.70 0.61 -24.54
CA GLY A 393 4.06 0.59 -25.95
C GLY A 393 3.56 -0.69 -26.61
N ILE A 394 2.76 -0.55 -27.66
CA ILE A 394 2.20 -1.68 -28.42
C ILE A 394 2.64 -1.53 -29.86
N SER A 395 3.52 -2.41 -30.35
CA SER A 395 4.05 -2.36 -31.71
C SER A 395 3.37 -3.37 -32.63
N MET A 396 2.92 -2.91 -33.77
CA MET A 396 2.46 -3.77 -34.85
C MET A 396 3.68 -4.24 -35.66
N LEU A 397 3.86 -5.56 -35.74
CA LEU A 397 4.99 -6.18 -36.43
C LEU A 397 4.89 -5.98 -37.95
N GLY A 398 5.85 -5.26 -38.54
CA GLY A 398 5.90 -4.91 -39.96
C GLY A 398 5.83 -3.41 -40.22
N ASP A 399 5.79 -3.01 -41.49
CA ASP A 399 5.62 -1.63 -41.95
C ASP A 399 4.16 -1.33 -42.35
N TYR A 400 3.63 -0.27 -41.75
CA TYR A 400 2.27 0.21 -41.99
C TYR A 400 2.23 1.65 -42.52
N SER A 401 3.26 2.04 -43.23
CA SER A 401 3.32 3.35 -43.91
C SER A 401 2.31 3.44 -45.02
N SER A 402 2.17 2.38 -45.85
CA SER A 402 1.22 2.33 -47.00
C SER A 402 0.20 1.20 -46.88
N ILE A 403 0.44 0.18 -46.04
CA ILE A 403 -0.44 -0.97 -45.90
C ILE A 403 -1.28 -0.86 -44.65
N THR A 404 -2.61 -0.91 -44.77
CA THR A 404 -3.51 -0.88 -43.62
C THR A 404 -3.35 -2.14 -42.77
N PRO A 405 -3.16 -2.01 -41.42
CA PRO A 405 -3.16 -3.15 -40.53
C PRO A 405 -4.41 -4.01 -40.68
N SER A 406 -4.25 -5.34 -40.62
CA SER A 406 -5.39 -6.27 -40.75
C SER A 406 -6.44 -6.03 -39.67
N ALA A 407 -7.68 -6.46 -39.91
CA ALA A 407 -8.74 -6.39 -38.91
C ALA A 407 -8.37 -7.17 -37.63
N GLY A 408 -7.62 -8.29 -37.76
CA GLY A 408 -7.10 -9.06 -36.63
C GLY A 408 -6.09 -8.26 -35.81
N THR A 409 -5.14 -7.60 -36.46
CA THR A 409 -4.16 -6.73 -35.82
C THR A 409 -4.85 -5.59 -35.06
N GLN A 410 -5.78 -4.88 -35.72
CA GLN A 410 -6.52 -3.78 -35.11
C GLN A 410 -7.34 -4.22 -33.89
N GLU A 411 -8.02 -5.36 -33.98
CA GLU A 411 -8.80 -5.93 -32.86
C GLU A 411 -7.88 -6.30 -31.69
N SER A 412 -6.73 -6.92 -31.96
CA SER A 412 -5.79 -7.33 -30.91
C SER A 412 -5.11 -6.14 -30.22
N VAL A 413 -4.71 -5.12 -30.98
CA VAL A 413 -4.22 -3.86 -30.41
C VAL A 413 -5.29 -3.23 -29.51
N ALA A 414 -6.54 -3.16 -29.97
CA ALA A 414 -7.66 -2.64 -29.17
C ALA A 414 -7.90 -3.46 -27.89
N ARG A 415 -7.75 -4.79 -27.94
CA ARG A 415 -7.90 -5.68 -26.77
C ARG A 415 -6.77 -5.47 -25.73
N VAL A 416 -5.53 -5.36 -26.18
CA VAL A 416 -4.39 -5.06 -25.29
C VAL A 416 -4.59 -3.70 -24.62
N ILE A 417 -4.95 -2.66 -25.39
CA ILE A 417 -5.27 -1.33 -24.86
C ILE A 417 -6.39 -1.43 -23.80
N ALA A 418 -7.50 -2.09 -24.13
CA ALA A 418 -8.64 -2.24 -23.24
C ALA A 418 -8.26 -2.98 -21.95
N TRP A 419 -7.57 -4.11 -22.08
CA TRP A 419 -7.10 -4.90 -20.96
C TRP A 419 -6.16 -4.11 -20.04
N ARG A 420 -5.10 -3.52 -20.60
CA ARG A 420 -4.10 -2.82 -19.78
C ARG A 420 -4.64 -1.53 -19.17
N LEU A 421 -5.34 -0.70 -19.92
CA LEU A 421 -5.81 0.60 -19.46
C LEU A 421 -7.00 0.50 -18.48
N SER A 422 -7.86 -0.53 -18.60
CA SER A 422 -8.97 -0.73 -17.68
C SER A 422 -8.49 -1.00 -16.24
N GLN A 423 -7.36 -1.68 -16.07
CA GLN A 423 -6.75 -1.95 -14.77
C GLN A 423 -6.39 -0.66 -14.01
N TYR A 424 -6.13 0.42 -14.72
CA TYR A 424 -5.71 1.73 -14.20
C TYR A 424 -6.79 2.79 -14.36
N HIS A 425 -8.04 2.39 -14.64
CA HIS A 425 -9.19 3.30 -14.75
C HIS A 425 -9.05 4.36 -15.86
N ARG A 426 -8.50 3.97 -17.02
CA ARG A 426 -8.34 4.87 -18.17
C ARG A 426 -9.42 4.62 -19.21
N ASP A 427 -10.00 5.71 -19.72
CA ASP A 427 -10.88 5.67 -20.92
C ASP A 427 -10.00 5.91 -22.16
N PRO A 428 -9.89 4.94 -23.09
CA PRO A 428 -9.07 5.08 -24.28
C PRO A 428 -9.38 6.30 -25.16
N THR A 429 -10.58 6.87 -25.03
CA THR A 429 -11.03 8.02 -25.84
C THR A 429 -10.90 9.35 -25.09
N SER A 430 -10.40 9.35 -23.86
CA SER A 430 -10.21 10.57 -23.06
C SER A 430 -8.77 11.10 -23.16
N THR A 431 -8.51 12.17 -22.41
CA THR A 431 -7.19 12.75 -22.20
C THR A 431 -6.75 12.59 -20.74
N VAL A 432 -5.46 12.64 -20.50
CA VAL A 432 -4.85 12.59 -19.17
C VAL A 432 -3.75 13.65 -19.07
N GLY A 433 -3.59 14.24 -17.88
CA GLY A 433 -2.43 15.10 -17.61
C GLY A 433 -1.15 14.27 -17.65
N TYR A 434 -0.19 14.66 -18.46
CA TYR A 434 1.11 14.02 -18.58
C TYR A 434 2.21 15.06 -18.53
N THR A 435 3.31 14.75 -17.86
CA THR A 435 4.53 15.59 -17.87
C THR A 435 5.64 14.78 -18.51
N THR A 436 6.13 15.23 -19.66
CA THR A 436 7.17 14.52 -20.41
C THR A 436 8.54 14.68 -19.74
N LEU A 437 9.35 13.64 -19.84
CA LEU A 437 10.76 13.69 -19.44
C LEU A 437 11.67 14.24 -20.54
N GLY A 438 11.14 14.52 -21.74
CA GLY A 438 11.91 14.92 -22.89
C GLY A 438 12.73 13.76 -23.47
N GLY A 439 13.47 14.01 -24.51
CA GLY A 439 14.30 13.02 -25.19
C GLY A 439 14.80 13.58 -26.51
N GLU A 440 15.74 12.90 -27.15
CA GLU A 440 16.42 13.37 -28.36
C GLU A 440 15.45 13.67 -29.50
N ASN A 441 14.42 12.82 -29.70
CA ASN A 441 13.43 12.97 -30.77
C ASN A 441 12.04 13.39 -30.23
N SER A 442 11.93 13.76 -28.95
CA SER A 442 10.67 14.17 -28.36
C SER A 442 10.17 15.50 -28.94
N ARG A 443 8.88 15.56 -29.31
CA ARG A 443 8.25 16.84 -29.71
C ARG A 443 8.20 17.88 -28.61
N TYR A 444 8.40 17.45 -27.35
CA TYR A 444 8.17 18.30 -26.19
C TYR A 444 9.43 18.31 -25.29
N PRO A 445 9.92 19.49 -24.91
CA PRO A 445 11.02 19.60 -23.95
C PRO A 445 10.67 18.94 -22.60
N ALA A 446 11.69 18.48 -21.89
CA ALA A 446 11.54 17.91 -20.55
C ALA A 446 10.78 18.85 -19.62
N GLY A 447 9.88 18.31 -18.81
CA GLY A 447 9.06 19.07 -17.86
C GLY A 447 7.82 19.73 -18.47
N THR A 448 7.56 19.57 -19.78
CA THR A 448 6.34 20.08 -20.39
C THR A 448 5.13 19.27 -19.91
N SER A 449 4.15 19.96 -19.33
CA SER A 449 2.86 19.36 -18.95
C SER A 449 1.83 19.55 -20.04
N LEU A 450 1.19 18.48 -20.46
CA LEU A 450 0.21 18.49 -21.54
C LEU A 450 -1.00 17.60 -21.24
N ALA A 451 -2.11 17.84 -21.92
CA ALA A 451 -3.27 16.97 -21.93
C ALA A 451 -3.08 15.90 -23.02
N LEU A 452 -2.40 14.80 -22.66
CA LEU A 452 -2.10 13.72 -23.60
C LEU A 452 -3.38 12.89 -23.84
N PRO A 453 -3.76 12.60 -25.12
CA PRO A 453 -4.77 11.58 -25.37
C PRO A 453 -4.33 10.22 -24.79
N VAL A 454 -5.27 9.51 -24.16
CA VAL A 454 -4.95 8.24 -23.49
C VAL A 454 -4.43 7.16 -24.45
N VAL A 455 -4.72 7.27 -25.74
CA VAL A 455 -4.10 6.44 -26.77
C VAL A 455 -3.56 7.36 -27.86
N VAL A 456 -2.31 7.25 -28.19
CA VAL A 456 -1.60 8.05 -29.19
C VAL A 456 -0.84 7.14 -30.15
N GLY A 457 -0.53 7.62 -31.34
CA GLY A 457 0.52 7.07 -32.17
C GLY A 457 1.87 7.66 -31.75
N HIS A 458 2.96 6.99 -32.04
CA HIS A 458 4.30 7.48 -31.67
C HIS A 458 4.58 8.88 -32.22
N ARG A 459 4.14 9.19 -33.42
CA ARG A 459 4.28 10.52 -34.05
C ARG A 459 3.62 11.68 -33.28
N ASP A 460 2.71 11.37 -32.36
CA ASP A 460 2.08 12.39 -31.52
C ASP A 460 3.03 12.86 -30.41
N THR A 461 4.05 12.06 -30.05
CA THR A 461 5.01 12.30 -28.97
C THR A 461 6.41 12.60 -29.46
N ALA A 462 6.78 12.13 -30.67
CA ALA A 462 8.12 12.24 -31.25
C ALA A 462 8.08 12.71 -32.71
N TYR A 463 9.21 13.17 -33.24
CA TYR A 463 9.39 13.51 -34.65
C TYR A 463 9.68 12.25 -35.47
N THR A 464 8.65 11.49 -35.79
CA THR A 464 8.70 10.17 -36.46
C THR A 464 7.52 9.98 -37.41
N ALA A 465 7.64 9.06 -38.37
CA ALA A 465 6.55 8.59 -39.23
C ALA A 465 5.72 7.47 -38.53
N CYS A 466 6.24 6.85 -37.46
CA CYS A 466 5.61 5.75 -36.73
C CYS A 466 4.20 6.15 -36.16
N PRO A 467 3.18 5.32 -36.23
CA PRO A 467 3.10 3.92 -36.70
C PRO A 467 2.79 3.75 -38.21
N GLY A 468 3.33 4.59 -39.08
CA GLY A 468 3.05 4.64 -40.51
C GLY A 468 1.72 5.35 -40.80
N ASN A 469 1.55 5.92 -42.01
CA ASN A 469 0.34 6.70 -42.37
C ASN A 469 -0.91 5.83 -42.35
N ALA A 470 -0.85 4.62 -42.87
CA ALA A 470 -1.98 3.70 -42.88
C ALA A 470 -2.29 3.14 -41.47
N GLY A 471 -1.25 2.91 -40.65
CA GLY A 471 -1.39 2.53 -39.26
C GLY A 471 -2.04 3.63 -38.42
N TYR A 472 -1.62 4.88 -38.60
CA TYR A 472 -2.16 6.02 -37.89
C TYR A 472 -3.64 6.32 -38.31
N ALA A 473 -3.98 6.12 -39.58
CA ALA A 473 -5.34 6.33 -40.08
C ALA A 473 -6.40 5.46 -39.35
N VAL A 474 -6.03 4.27 -38.86
CA VAL A 474 -6.95 3.36 -38.16
C VAL A 474 -6.96 3.58 -36.65
N LEU A 475 -6.11 4.45 -36.08
CA LEU A 475 -5.96 4.64 -34.63
C LEU A 475 -7.27 5.09 -33.97
N GLY A 476 -8.06 5.94 -34.62
CA GLY A 476 -9.38 6.37 -34.14
C GLY A 476 -10.37 5.21 -33.97
N ALA A 477 -10.36 4.24 -34.88
CA ALA A 477 -11.18 3.05 -34.82
C ALA A 477 -10.71 2.12 -33.69
N ILE A 478 -9.40 1.96 -33.53
CA ILE A 478 -8.77 1.18 -32.44
C ILE A 478 -9.16 1.75 -31.07
N LYS A 479 -9.07 3.07 -30.88
CA LYS A 479 -9.49 3.76 -29.65
C LYS A 479 -10.96 3.49 -29.31
N SER A 480 -11.82 3.67 -30.31
CA SER A 480 -13.28 3.47 -30.15
C SER A 480 -13.59 2.01 -29.82
N ARG A 481 -12.89 1.06 -30.47
CA ARG A 481 -13.05 -0.37 -30.23
C ARG A 481 -12.55 -0.76 -28.83
N ALA A 482 -11.40 -0.25 -28.38
CA ALA A 482 -10.88 -0.48 -27.04
C ALA A 482 -11.88 0.00 -25.98
N ARG A 483 -12.45 1.20 -26.14
CA ARG A 483 -13.50 1.69 -25.25
C ARG A 483 -14.74 0.79 -25.26
N ALA A 484 -15.18 0.32 -26.41
CA ALA A 484 -16.33 -0.57 -26.53
C ALA A 484 -16.07 -1.93 -25.83
N ILE A 485 -14.83 -2.44 -25.86
CA ILE A 485 -14.42 -3.66 -25.15
C ILE A 485 -14.48 -3.42 -23.62
N ILE A 486 -14.00 -2.27 -23.12
CA ILE A 486 -14.10 -1.93 -21.70
C ILE A 486 -15.57 -1.87 -21.26
N GLY A 487 -16.44 -1.33 -22.08
CA GLY A 487 -17.89 -1.26 -21.85
C GLY A 487 -18.30 -0.40 -20.66
N ALA A 488 -17.82 -0.72 -19.46
CA ALA A 488 -18.13 -0.01 -18.22
C ALA A 488 -16.90 0.10 -17.31
N GLY A 489 -16.74 1.23 -16.61
CA GLY A 489 -15.60 1.46 -15.71
C GLY A 489 -15.65 2.82 -15.03
N PHE A 490 -15.00 2.94 -13.89
CA PHE A 490 -14.65 4.23 -13.32
C PHE A 490 -13.49 4.82 -14.12
N VAL A 491 -13.54 6.14 -14.38
CA VAL A 491 -12.53 6.86 -15.16
C VAL A 491 -11.83 7.87 -14.26
N ASN A 492 -10.52 7.77 -14.17
CA ASN A 492 -9.65 8.66 -13.38
C ASN A 492 -10.18 8.91 -11.95
N PRO A 493 -10.59 7.87 -11.19
CA PRO A 493 -11.09 8.07 -9.85
C PRO A 493 -9.98 8.61 -8.94
N ALA A 494 -10.30 9.62 -8.13
CA ALA A 494 -9.36 10.23 -7.20
C ALA A 494 -10.08 10.68 -5.93
N ALA A 495 -9.45 10.48 -4.77
CA ALA A 495 -9.93 11.08 -3.53
C ALA A 495 -9.55 12.57 -3.48
N THR A 496 -10.50 13.43 -3.11
CA THR A 496 -10.29 14.90 -3.06
C THR A 496 -9.32 15.32 -1.95
N ALA A 497 -9.07 14.45 -0.98
CA ALA A 497 -8.14 14.70 0.11
C ALA A 497 -7.57 13.38 0.67
N SER A 498 -6.31 13.38 1.09
CA SER A 498 -5.67 12.30 1.86
C SER A 498 -5.82 12.48 3.38
N SER A 499 -6.29 13.65 3.84
CA SER A 499 -6.54 13.96 5.25
C SER A 499 -7.72 14.89 5.38
N ILE A 500 -8.56 14.65 6.41
CA ILE A 500 -9.68 15.49 6.79
C ILE A 500 -9.68 15.68 8.32
N GLY A 501 -10.23 16.78 8.81
CA GLY A 501 -10.54 16.94 10.23
C GLY A 501 -11.75 16.11 10.66
N ILE A 502 -11.97 15.93 11.98
CA ILE A 502 -13.18 15.31 12.51
C ILE A 502 -14.42 16.05 11.98
N GLY A 503 -15.38 15.33 11.42
CA GLY A 503 -16.59 15.88 10.81
C GLY A 503 -16.37 16.52 9.44
N GLY A 504 -15.15 16.45 8.88
CA GLY A 504 -14.85 16.83 7.50
C GLY A 504 -15.36 15.80 6.49
N SER A 505 -15.32 16.13 5.21
CA SER A 505 -15.78 15.25 4.13
C SER A 505 -14.67 15.01 3.10
N VAL A 506 -14.76 13.87 2.43
CA VAL A 506 -13.92 13.53 1.28
C VAL A 506 -14.78 12.90 0.20
N SER A 507 -14.54 13.30 -1.04
CA SER A 507 -15.23 12.73 -2.20
C SER A 507 -14.27 11.90 -3.03
N VAL A 508 -14.78 10.85 -3.64
CA VAL A 508 -14.13 10.22 -4.79
C VAL A 508 -14.69 10.88 -6.04
N THR A 509 -13.83 11.62 -6.74
CA THR A 509 -14.15 12.29 -8.01
C THR A 509 -13.72 11.43 -9.18
N GLY A 510 -14.20 11.73 -10.38
CA GLY A 510 -13.87 11.03 -11.61
C GLY A 510 -15.08 10.90 -12.52
N GLY A 511 -14.95 10.09 -13.57
CA GLY A 511 -16.03 9.78 -14.51
C GLY A 511 -16.47 8.32 -14.41
N VAL A 512 -17.51 8.01 -15.19
CA VAL A 512 -17.98 6.63 -15.44
C VAL A 512 -18.17 6.49 -16.96
N ILE A 513 -17.61 5.43 -17.56
CA ILE A 513 -17.73 5.18 -19.01
C ILE A 513 -19.20 5.02 -19.41
N THR A 514 -19.91 4.18 -18.68
CA THR A 514 -21.37 3.96 -18.76
C THR A 514 -21.95 4.11 -17.38
N GLY A 515 -23.25 4.40 -17.25
CA GLY A 515 -23.91 4.49 -15.95
C GLY A 515 -23.62 3.24 -15.09
N ALA A 516 -23.40 3.45 -13.80
CA ALA A 516 -23.11 2.37 -12.86
C ALA A 516 -23.87 2.54 -11.55
N ASN A 517 -24.27 1.41 -10.95
CA ASN A 517 -24.60 1.37 -9.54
C ASN A 517 -23.30 1.18 -8.77
N TRP A 518 -23.09 1.96 -7.72
CA TRP A 518 -21.85 1.92 -6.96
C TRP A 518 -22.09 1.87 -5.45
N SER A 519 -21.08 1.38 -4.73
CA SER A 519 -21.00 1.35 -3.27
C SER A 519 -19.62 1.82 -2.83
N LEU A 520 -19.57 2.88 -2.01
CA LEU A 520 -18.38 3.34 -1.32
C LEU A 520 -18.38 2.74 0.09
N ALA A 521 -17.48 1.80 0.36
CA ALA A 521 -17.24 1.30 1.69
C ALA A 521 -16.08 2.08 2.34
N VAL A 522 -16.29 2.55 3.58
CA VAL A 522 -15.26 3.19 4.39
C VAL A 522 -14.87 2.22 5.48
N THR A 523 -13.63 1.76 5.47
CA THR A 523 -13.10 0.75 6.39
C THR A 523 -12.06 1.38 7.30
N ASP A 524 -12.21 1.26 8.62
CA ASP A 524 -11.13 1.57 9.55
C ASP A 524 -10.00 0.55 9.36
N THR A 525 -8.81 1.04 8.95
CA THR A 525 -7.69 0.16 8.56
C THR A 525 -7.09 -0.62 9.73
N ARG A 526 -7.30 -0.17 10.97
CA ARG A 526 -6.78 -0.81 12.18
C ARG A 526 -7.64 -1.99 12.62
N THR A 527 -8.95 -1.90 12.38
CA THR A 527 -9.92 -2.92 12.84
C THR A 527 -10.45 -3.79 11.70
N GLY A 528 -10.29 -3.35 10.44
CA GLY A 528 -10.90 -3.99 9.29
C GLY A 528 -12.44 -3.83 9.23
N ILE A 529 -13.02 -3.05 10.15
CA ILE A 529 -14.48 -2.86 10.22
C ILE A 529 -14.92 -1.80 9.21
N ILE A 530 -15.96 -2.10 8.44
CA ILE A 530 -16.63 -1.12 7.60
C ILE A 530 -17.47 -0.23 8.50
N VAL A 531 -17.07 1.03 8.63
CA VAL A 531 -17.70 2.01 9.51
C VAL A 531 -18.84 2.77 8.81
N GLN A 532 -18.80 2.86 7.47
CA GLN A 532 -19.84 3.50 6.66
C GLN A 532 -19.93 2.83 5.29
N ARG A 533 -21.15 2.79 4.75
CA ARG A 533 -21.45 2.46 3.35
C ARG A 533 -22.33 3.55 2.76
N VAL A 534 -21.91 4.06 1.62
CA VAL A 534 -22.70 4.98 0.81
C VAL A 534 -22.96 4.32 -0.53
N ASN A 535 -24.22 4.19 -0.91
CA ASN A 535 -24.62 3.58 -2.18
C ASN A 535 -25.26 4.65 -3.08
N GLY A 536 -25.10 4.48 -4.37
CA GLY A 536 -25.71 5.37 -5.35
C GLY A 536 -25.63 4.81 -6.76
N SER A 537 -26.01 5.66 -7.71
CA SER A 537 -25.86 5.39 -9.12
C SER A 537 -25.38 6.66 -9.82
N SER A 538 -24.55 6.48 -10.85
CA SER A 538 -24.06 7.58 -11.69
C SER A 538 -24.34 7.26 -13.14
N GLY A 539 -24.82 8.24 -13.89
CA GLY A 539 -24.86 8.18 -15.36
C GLY A 539 -23.45 8.31 -15.94
N ALA A 540 -23.32 8.08 -17.25
CA ALA A 540 -22.07 8.38 -17.96
C ALA A 540 -21.72 9.86 -17.77
N SER A 541 -20.50 10.15 -17.31
CA SER A 541 -20.05 11.51 -17.01
C SER A 541 -18.57 11.70 -17.25
N GLY A 542 -18.17 12.89 -17.60
CA GLY A 542 -16.78 13.27 -17.83
C GLY A 542 -16.02 13.76 -16.60
N GLY A 543 -16.66 13.81 -15.42
CA GLY A 543 -16.04 14.26 -14.17
C GLY A 543 -17.04 14.69 -13.13
N GLY A 544 -16.57 14.91 -11.90
CA GLY A 544 -17.38 15.31 -10.75
C GLY A 544 -17.26 14.34 -9.58
N ALA A 545 -18.04 14.56 -8.52
CA ALA A 545 -18.08 13.64 -7.39
C ALA A 545 -18.91 12.41 -7.73
N ILE A 546 -18.30 11.25 -7.70
CA ILE A 546 -19.00 9.95 -7.82
C ILE A 546 -19.65 9.63 -6.48
N ALA A 547 -18.87 9.63 -5.39
CA ALA A 547 -19.32 9.27 -4.06
C ALA A 547 -18.67 10.17 -3.01
N THR A 548 -19.37 10.49 -1.93
CA THR A 548 -18.85 11.33 -0.84
C THR A 548 -19.04 10.63 0.50
N TRP A 549 -17.96 10.57 1.27
CA TRP A 549 -18.02 10.28 2.68
C TRP A 549 -17.98 11.58 3.48
N ASN A 550 -18.98 11.80 4.30
CA ASN A 550 -19.13 12.99 5.15
C ASN A 550 -18.39 12.88 6.50
N GLY A 551 -17.43 11.98 6.62
CA GLY A 551 -16.67 11.78 7.85
C GLY A 551 -17.48 11.20 9.01
N THR A 552 -18.64 10.54 8.74
CA THR A 552 -19.46 9.92 9.79
C THR A 552 -19.53 8.39 9.61
N SER A 553 -19.85 7.70 10.71
CA SER A 553 -20.19 6.28 10.69
C SER A 553 -21.66 6.08 10.29
N SER A 554 -22.07 4.82 10.06
CA SER A 554 -23.46 4.43 9.80
C SER A 554 -24.42 4.78 10.96
N ALA A 555 -23.89 4.94 12.18
CA ALA A 555 -24.64 5.41 13.35
C ALA A 555 -24.77 6.95 13.40
N GLY A 556 -24.24 7.68 12.42
CA GLY A 556 -24.27 9.15 12.36
C GLY A 556 -23.23 9.85 13.24
N ASN A 557 -22.37 9.12 13.95
CA ASN A 557 -21.31 9.71 14.75
C ASN A 557 -20.12 10.13 13.88
N ALA A 558 -19.48 11.25 14.21
CA ALA A 558 -18.24 11.65 13.55
C ALA A 558 -17.17 10.58 13.72
N ALA A 559 -16.49 10.24 12.62
CA ALA A 559 -15.38 9.32 12.65
C ALA A 559 -14.22 9.89 13.47
N GLY A 560 -13.66 9.09 14.36
CA GLY A 560 -12.53 9.47 15.20
C GLY A 560 -11.21 9.51 14.44
N PRO A 561 -10.16 10.10 15.03
CA PRO A 561 -8.84 10.15 14.42
C PRO A 561 -8.30 8.77 14.10
N GLY A 562 -7.77 8.61 12.89
CA GLY A 562 -7.23 7.34 12.42
C GLY A 562 -7.16 7.26 10.91
N SER A 563 -6.67 6.12 10.39
CA SER A 563 -6.58 5.84 8.97
C SER A 563 -7.79 5.03 8.51
N TYR A 564 -8.39 5.46 7.42
CA TYR A 564 -9.56 4.84 6.81
C TYR A 564 -9.27 4.53 5.35
N ARG A 565 -9.74 3.38 4.88
CA ARG A 565 -9.68 3.00 3.47
C ARG A 565 -11.05 3.24 2.83
N LEU A 566 -11.06 4.04 1.79
CA LEU A 566 -12.18 4.18 0.87
C LEU A 566 -12.08 3.07 -0.17
N THR A 567 -13.14 2.30 -0.38
CA THR A 567 -13.23 1.29 -1.45
C THR A 567 -14.50 1.55 -2.23
N LEU A 568 -14.34 2.07 -3.45
CA LEU A 568 -15.43 2.29 -4.39
C LEU A 568 -15.56 1.06 -5.30
N THR A 569 -16.67 0.37 -5.23
CA THR A 569 -17.05 -0.76 -6.11
C THR A 569 -18.24 -0.37 -6.96
N GLY A 570 -18.44 -1.02 -8.10
CA GLY A 570 -19.57 -0.73 -8.96
C GLY A 570 -19.98 -1.91 -9.83
N THR A 571 -21.19 -1.82 -10.39
CA THR A 571 -21.73 -2.78 -11.37
C THR A 571 -22.50 -2.04 -12.46
N TYR A 572 -22.43 -2.59 -13.69
CA TYR A 572 -23.27 -2.21 -14.82
C TYR A 572 -23.86 -3.49 -15.43
N GLY A 573 -25.18 -3.70 -15.27
CA GLY A 573 -25.77 -5.00 -15.57
C GLY A 573 -25.11 -6.11 -14.75
N ALA A 574 -24.60 -7.13 -15.43
CA ALA A 574 -23.85 -8.24 -14.83
C ALA A 574 -22.33 -7.95 -14.67
N THR A 575 -21.84 -6.86 -15.26
CA THR A 575 -20.40 -6.53 -15.24
C THR A 575 -20.01 -5.85 -13.93
N THR A 576 -18.99 -6.38 -13.24
CA THR A 576 -18.38 -5.76 -12.07
C THR A 576 -17.26 -4.83 -12.53
N LEU A 577 -17.28 -3.57 -12.06
CA LEU A 577 -16.25 -2.57 -12.37
C LEU A 577 -14.99 -2.82 -11.53
N VAL A 578 -13.82 -2.48 -12.08
CA VAL A 578 -12.56 -2.47 -11.32
C VAL A 578 -12.72 -1.57 -10.10
N PRO A 579 -12.48 -2.08 -8.86
CA PRO A 579 -12.60 -1.27 -7.66
C PRO A 579 -11.52 -0.21 -7.57
N TYR A 580 -11.88 0.98 -7.08
CA TYR A 580 -10.91 2.01 -6.71
C TYR A 580 -10.72 2.04 -5.20
N THR A 581 -9.48 2.23 -4.76
CA THR A 581 -9.15 2.35 -3.33
C THR A 581 -8.28 3.57 -3.06
N ALA A 582 -8.55 4.24 -1.93
CA ALA A 582 -7.72 5.33 -1.42
C ALA A 582 -7.67 5.30 0.11
N ASN A 583 -6.60 5.80 0.70
CA ASN A 583 -6.51 5.98 2.14
C ASN A 583 -6.74 7.45 2.52
N VAL A 584 -7.49 7.66 3.60
CA VAL A 584 -7.78 8.98 4.17
C VAL A 584 -7.51 8.95 5.66
N THR A 585 -6.78 9.95 6.16
CA THR A 585 -6.52 10.11 7.59
C THR A 585 -7.50 11.13 8.18
N VAL A 586 -8.26 10.73 9.19
CA VAL A 586 -9.02 11.67 10.02
C VAL A 586 -8.11 12.19 11.13
N THR A 587 -8.02 13.51 11.28
CA THR A 587 -7.16 14.19 12.27
C THR A 587 -7.99 15.02 13.24
N GLY A 588 -7.44 15.33 14.41
CA GLY A 588 -8.08 16.17 15.43
C GLY A 588 -8.14 15.51 16.80
N SER A 589 -8.68 16.20 17.76
CA SER A 589 -8.92 15.73 19.14
C SER A 589 -10.40 15.80 19.47
N GLN A 590 -10.91 14.82 20.21
CA GLN A 590 -12.28 14.79 20.72
C GLN A 590 -12.26 15.08 22.21
N ASN A 591 -12.94 16.12 22.63
CA ASN A 591 -13.11 16.46 24.04
C ASN A 591 -14.58 16.85 24.27
N PRO A 592 -15.39 15.99 24.91
CA PRO A 592 -16.77 16.33 25.23
C PRO A 592 -16.82 17.51 26.21
N PRO A 593 -17.94 18.22 26.30
CA PRO A 593 -18.15 19.26 27.32
C PRO A 593 -17.81 18.74 28.71
N THR A 594 -17.30 19.62 29.58
CA THR A 594 -16.97 19.23 30.95
C THR A 594 -18.27 19.08 31.74
N VAL A 595 -18.48 17.93 32.38
CA VAL A 595 -19.55 17.70 33.31
C VAL A 595 -19.20 18.30 34.68
N ALA A 596 -20.22 18.69 35.45
CA ALA A 596 -20.03 19.18 36.82
C ALA A 596 -19.46 18.05 37.71
N PRO A 597 -18.49 18.35 38.57
CA PRO A 597 -17.98 17.38 39.55
C PRO A 597 -19.06 17.04 40.60
N VAL A 598 -19.08 15.78 41.05
CA VAL A 598 -19.87 15.31 42.16
C VAL A 598 -18.97 14.89 43.31
N ALA A 599 -19.45 15.03 44.55
CA ALA A 599 -18.75 14.52 45.71
C ALA A 599 -18.72 12.98 45.66
N LEU A 600 -17.56 12.37 45.88
CA LEU A 600 -17.43 10.94 46.03
C LEU A 600 -17.84 10.56 47.45
N THR A 601 -18.68 9.53 47.61
CA THR A 601 -19.17 9.04 48.89
C THR A 601 -18.60 7.65 49.15
N GLY A 602 -18.32 7.32 50.43
CA GLY A 602 -17.86 6.02 50.90
C GLY A 602 -18.97 5.10 51.37
N ASP A 603 -18.56 4.08 52.11
CA ASP A 603 -19.43 3.06 52.70
C ASP A 603 -20.26 2.29 51.64
N LEU A 604 -19.64 1.90 50.57
CA LEU A 604 -20.31 1.28 49.43
C LEU A 604 -20.11 -0.24 49.43
N GLY A 605 -21.25 -0.98 49.38
CA GLY A 605 -21.25 -2.40 49.11
C GLY A 605 -21.12 -2.75 47.64
N PHE A 606 -20.49 -3.86 47.32
CA PHE A 606 -20.32 -4.37 45.96
C PHE A 606 -21.50 -5.22 45.50
N VAL A 607 -21.99 -4.95 44.32
CA VAL A 607 -22.98 -5.78 43.62
C VAL A 607 -22.33 -6.36 42.38
N PRO A 608 -22.06 -7.66 42.35
CA PRO A 608 -21.45 -8.30 41.20
C PRO A 608 -22.41 -8.43 40.04
N MET A 609 -21.88 -8.38 38.78
CA MET A 609 -22.67 -8.63 37.59
C MET A 609 -21.88 -9.40 36.53
N THR A 610 -22.59 -10.05 35.62
CA THR A 610 -21.95 -10.64 34.44
C THR A 610 -21.31 -9.52 33.63
N PRO A 611 -20.08 -9.71 33.14
CA PRO A 611 -19.38 -8.69 32.35
C PRO A 611 -20.25 -8.13 31.25
N THR A 612 -20.49 -6.82 31.25
CA THR A 612 -21.43 -6.14 30.33
C THR A 612 -20.75 -4.97 29.67
N ARG A 613 -20.78 -4.91 28.34
CA ARG A 613 -20.18 -3.83 27.56
C ARG A 613 -21.01 -2.57 27.60
N VAL A 614 -20.39 -1.45 28.01
CA VAL A 614 -21.01 -0.11 28.05
C VAL A 614 -20.40 0.83 26.99
N LEU A 615 -19.23 0.51 26.45
CA LEU A 615 -18.61 1.26 25.34
C LEU A 615 -17.93 0.30 24.37
N ASP A 616 -18.18 0.48 23.09
CA ASP A 616 -17.37 -0.06 21.99
C ASP A 616 -17.27 0.99 20.88
N THR A 617 -16.07 1.55 20.69
CA THR A 617 -15.87 2.62 19.70
C THR A 617 -15.58 2.10 18.29
N ARG A 618 -15.42 0.79 18.10
CA ARG A 618 -15.05 0.21 16.81
C ARG A 618 -16.17 0.31 15.77
N PRO A 619 -17.42 -0.12 16.05
CA PRO A 619 -18.52 -0.03 15.08
C PRO A 619 -18.92 1.41 14.74
N SER A 620 -18.72 2.33 15.68
CA SER A 620 -19.08 3.73 15.51
C SER A 620 -17.95 4.57 14.88
N ALA A 621 -16.80 3.97 14.58
CA ALA A 621 -15.60 4.66 14.13
C ALA A 621 -15.11 5.78 15.07
N ALA A 622 -15.56 5.78 16.32
CA ALA A 622 -15.25 6.82 17.30
C ALA A 622 -13.95 6.51 18.06
N SER A 623 -12.85 6.20 17.32
CA SER A 623 -11.55 6.02 17.95
C SER A 623 -11.13 7.29 18.70
N LEU A 624 -10.46 7.10 19.84
CA LEU A 624 -9.97 8.20 20.66
C LEU A 624 -8.61 8.66 20.17
N GLY A 625 -8.51 9.89 19.69
CA GLY A 625 -7.27 10.48 19.17
C GLY A 625 -6.30 10.88 20.27
N ALA A 626 -5.15 11.46 19.88
CA ALA A 626 -4.17 12.02 20.81
C ALA A 626 -4.80 13.13 21.66
N ALA A 627 -4.45 13.16 22.95
CA ALA A 627 -4.97 14.14 23.92
C ALA A 627 -6.50 14.29 23.91
N SER A 628 -7.19 13.20 23.59
CA SER A 628 -8.67 13.16 23.50
C SER A 628 -9.30 12.45 24.69
N ARG A 629 -10.51 12.92 25.07
CA ARG A 629 -11.31 12.37 26.17
C ARG A 629 -12.64 11.83 25.63
N VAL A 630 -13.11 10.74 26.23
CA VAL A 630 -14.48 10.24 26.14
C VAL A 630 -15.07 10.09 27.54
N ASP A 631 -16.31 10.52 27.72
CA ASP A 631 -17.03 10.33 28.97
C ASP A 631 -18.05 9.20 28.78
N VAL A 632 -17.83 8.09 29.50
CA VAL A 632 -18.61 6.85 29.39
C VAL A 632 -19.71 6.86 30.43
N THR A 633 -20.98 6.80 30.02
CA THR A 633 -22.08 6.59 30.94
C THR A 633 -22.02 5.18 31.49
N VAL A 634 -21.93 5.04 32.80
CA VAL A 634 -21.86 3.77 33.51
C VAL A 634 -23.01 3.58 34.52
N ALA A 635 -23.58 4.63 35.08
CA ALA A 635 -24.73 4.55 35.96
C ALA A 635 -26.03 4.84 35.19
N GLY A 636 -27.11 4.11 35.53
CA GLY A 636 -28.42 4.21 34.88
C GLY A 636 -28.51 3.48 33.53
N VAL A 637 -27.51 2.66 33.16
CA VAL A 637 -27.45 1.94 31.87
C VAL A 637 -27.07 0.47 32.07
N SER A 638 -27.46 -0.38 31.15
CA SER A 638 -27.00 -1.78 31.05
C SER A 638 -27.19 -2.60 32.34
N GLY A 639 -28.28 -2.31 33.11
CA GLY A 639 -28.57 -2.98 34.39
C GLY A 639 -27.81 -2.40 35.59
N ILE A 640 -27.05 -1.35 35.43
CA ILE A 640 -26.36 -0.62 36.50
C ILE A 640 -27.31 0.50 36.99
N PRO A 641 -27.67 0.55 38.28
CA PRO A 641 -28.63 1.55 38.77
C PRO A 641 -28.02 2.96 38.76
N ALA A 642 -28.88 3.96 38.71
CA ALA A 642 -28.49 5.37 38.65
C ALA A 642 -27.78 5.88 39.93
N ASP A 643 -27.99 5.19 41.05
CA ASP A 643 -27.34 5.47 42.34
C ASP A 643 -26.00 4.78 42.53
N ALA A 644 -25.49 4.05 41.55
CA ALA A 644 -24.14 3.50 41.60
C ALA A 644 -23.10 4.62 41.77
N LYS A 645 -22.20 4.48 42.76
CA LYS A 645 -21.20 5.49 43.15
C LYS A 645 -19.79 5.12 42.72
N ALA A 646 -19.54 3.84 42.43
CA ALA A 646 -18.29 3.36 41.81
C ALA A 646 -18.59 2.12 40.96
N VAL A 647 -17.70 1.81 40.05
CA VAL A 647 -17.81 0.66 39.13
C VAL A 647 -16.48 -0.08 39.03
N ALA A 648 -16.58 -1.41 38.93
CA ALA A 648 -15.45 -2.26 38.53
C ALA A 648 -15.46 -2.44 37.00
N LEU A 649 -14.41 -1.99 36.33
CA LEU A 649 -14.31 -1.94 34.87
C LEU A 649 -13.15 -2.81 34.37
N THR A 650 -13.29 -3.32 33.14
CA THR A 650 -12.18 -3.67 32.27
C THR A 650 -12.18 -2.71 31.09
N VAL A 651 -11.10 -1.95 30.94
CA VAL A 651 -10.86 -1.07 29.79
C VAL A 651 -9.92 -1.77 28.83
N THR A 652 -10.30 -1.92 27.58
CA THR A 652 -9.47 -2.53 26.53
C THR A 652 -9.15 -1.51 25.46
N ALA A 653 -7.86 -1.24 25.25
CA ALA A 653 -7.37 -0.49 24.10
C ALA A 653 -7.11 -1.46 22.95
N VAL A 654 -7.59 -1.11 21.75
CA VAL A 654 -7.53 -1.98 20.57
C VAL A 654 -6.76 -1.27 19.45
N ASN A 655 -5.69 -1.95 18.98
CA ASN A 655 -4.90 -1.54 17.83
C ASN A 655 -4.47 -0.06 17.89
N SER A 656 -3.81 0.34 18.97
CA SER A 656 -3.27 1.68 19.13
C SER A 656 -2.27 1.99 18.01
N SER A 657 -2.31 3.22 17.48
CA SER A 657 -1.43 3.63 16.38
C SER A 657 0.01 3.93 16.82
N THR A 658 0.23 4.12 18.12
CA THR A 658 1.55 4.37 18.73
C THR A 658 1.56 3.88 20.17
N ILE A 659 2.73 3.89 20.81
CA ILE A 659 2.82 3.68 22.27
C ILE A 659 2.02 4.77 22.95
N THR A 660 1.08 4.38 23.80
CA THR A 660 0.22 5.30 24.53
C THR A 660 -0.25 4.74 25.85
N HIS A 661 -0.89 5.57 26.66
CA HIS A 661 -1.55 5.16 27.89
C HIS A 661 -2.95 5.76 27.99
N ILE A 662 -3.80 5.06 28.70
CA ILE A 662 -5.15 5.49 29.02
C ILE A 662 -5.21 5.91 30.48
N ARG A 663 -5.86 7.04 30.78
CA ARG A 663 -6.19 7.48 32.12
C ARG A 663 -7.70 7.32 32.33
N ALA A 664 -8.11 7.05 33.57
CA ALA A 664 -9.52 6.96 33.94
C ALA A 664 -9.75 7.69 35.25
N TRP A 665 -10.88 8.43 35.36
CA TRP A 665 -11.27 9.13 36.58
C TRP A 665 -12.77 9.43 36.58
N PRO A 666 -13.36 9.76 37.75
CA PRO A 666 -14.74 10.20 37.83
C PRO A 666 -14.98 11.45 36.98
N ALA A 667 -15.98 11.45 36.07
CA ALA A 667 -16.22 12.56 35.17
C ALA A 667 -16.52 13.85 35.98
N GLY A 668 -16.01 14.99 35.49
CA GLY A 668 -16.09 16.27 36.16
C GLY A 668 -14.97 16.56 37.17
N GLN A 669 -14.29 15.54 37.68
CA GLN A 669 -13.11 15.71 38.53
C GLN A 669 -11.86 16.09 37.68
N THR A 670 -10.83 16.60 38.34
CA THR A 670 -9.55 16.91 37.69
C THR A 670 -8.91 15.65 37.13
N MET A 671 -8.41 15.69 35.89
CA MET A 671 -7.71 14.57 35.28
C MET A 671 -6.44 14.23 36.09
N PRO A 672 -6.30 13.00 36.60
CA PRO A 672 -5.15 12.59 37.40
C PRO A 672 -3.93 12.34 36.51
N ASN A 673 -2.75 12.38 37.14
CA ASN A 673 -1.52 11.90 36.49
C ASN A 673 -1.30 10.40 36.76
N ALA A 674 -2.32 9.60 36.55
CA ALA A 674 -2.37 8.16 36.81
C ALA A 674 -2.83 7.43 35.55
N SER A 675 -1.99 6.56 34.99
CA SER A 675 -2.39 5.68 33.89
C SER A 675 -3.05 4.43 34.46
N VAL A 676 -4.09 3.91 33.77
CA VAL A 676 -4.73 2.65 34.14
C VAL A 676 -4.36 1.53 33.16
N LEU A 677 -3.89 1.90 31.99
CA LEU A 677 -3.54 0.97 30.93
C LEU A 677 -2.45 1.60 30.06
N ASN A 678 -1.40 0.83 29.76
CA ASN A 678 -0.34 1.18 28.81
C ASN A 678 -0.38 0.19 27.65
N THR A 679 -0.24 0.66 26.41
CA THR A 679 -0.37 -0.19 25.22
C THR A 679 0.63 0.18 24.14
N ASP A 680 1.04 -0.83 23.36
CA ASP A 680 1.94 -0.69 22.22
C ASP A 680 1.18 -0.58 20.89
N PRO A 681 1.84 -0.13 19.81
CA PRO A 681 1.25 -0.09 18.49
C PRO A 681 0.71 -1.46 18.04
N GLY A 682 -0.46 -1.47 17.41
CA GLY A 682 -1.07 -2.68 16.85
C GLY A 682 -1.50 -3.72 17.89
N ARG A 683 -1.43 -3.42 19.20
CA ARG A 683 -1.78 -4.35 20.27
C ARG A 683 -3.20 -4.12 20.80
N THR A 684 -3.81 -5.23 21.27
CA THR A 684 -5.01 -5.20 22.10
C THR A 684 -4.58 -5.47 23.54
N THR A 685 -4.80 -4.51 24.42
CA THR A 685 -4.38 -4.59 25.81
C THR A 685 -5.56 -4.27 26.73
N ALA A 686 -5.84 -5.14 27.70
CA ALA A 686 -6.85 -4.93 28.72
C ALA A 686 -6.23 -4.54 30.06
N GLY A 687 -6.87 -3.63 30.77
CA GLY A 687 -6.55 -3.26 32.14
C GLY A 687 -7.83 -3.10 32.96
N SER A 688 -7.89 -3.70 34.12
CA SER A 688 -9.04 -3.58 35.03
C SER A 688 -8.81 -2.51 36.07
N LEU A 689 -9.87 -1.88 36.52
CA LEU A 689 -9.84 -0.88 37.57
C LEU A 689 -11.19 -0.78 38.31
N VAL A 690 -11.13 -0.30 39.52
CA VAL A 690 -12.30 0.25 40.24
C VAL A 690 -12.17 1.75 40.27
N VAL A 691 -13.22 2.46 39.89
CA VAL A 691 -13.22 3.92 39.81
C VAL A 691 -14.56 4.49 40.27
N GLY A 692 -14.51 5.65 40.93
CA GLY A 692 -15.72 6.38 41.31
C GLY A 692 -16.51 6.84 40.08
N VAL A 693 -17.83 6.88 40.22
CA VAL A 693 -18.74 7.46 39.23
C VAL A 693 -18.83 8.96 39.47
N GLY A 694 -18.58 9.72 38.41
CA GLY A 694 -18.62 11.18 38.47
C GLY A 694 -19.94 11.79 38.03
N GLY A 695 -19.90 13.05 37.62
CA GLY A 695 -21.07 13.80 37.16
C GLY A 695 -21.83 13.07 36.06
N GLU A 696 -23.15 13.20 36.06
CA GLU A 696 -24.05 12.55 35.08
C GLU A 696 -23.92 11.02 35.01
N GLY A 697 -23.44 10.38 36.07
CA GLY A 697 -23.25 8.91 36.05
C GLY A 697 -22.13 8.41 35.15
N LYS A 698 -21.07 9.22 34.93
CA LYS A 698 -20.03 8.97 33.93
C LYS A 698 -18.67 8.75 34.55
N VAL A 699 -17.84 8.03 33.79
CA VAL A 699 -16.37 7.89 33.96
C VAL A 699 -15.68 8.48 32.74
N SER A 700 -14.67 9.33 32.96
CA SER A 700 -13.83 9.90 31.91
C SER A 700 -12.68 8.97 31.59
N LEU A 701 -12.43 8.74 30.29
CA LEU A 701 -11.24 8.05 29.77
C LEU A 701 -10.50 9.00 28.83
N TRP A 702 -9.17 9.02 28.92
CA TRP A 702 -8.31 9.90 28.11
C TRP A 702 -7.16 9.14 27.50
N ASN A 703 -6.92 9.35 26.20
CA ASN A 703 -5.80 8.79 25.46
C ASN A 703 -4.67 9.81 25.31
N ASN A 704 -3.43 9.40 25.62
CA ASN A 704 -2.28 10.31 25.58
C ASN A 704 -1.81 10.64 24.16
N LEU A 705 -1.45 9.63 23.38
CA LEU A 705 -0.83 9.78 22.06
C LEU A 705 -1.51 8.92 21.00
N GLY A 706 -1.30 9.31 19.73
CA GLY A 706 -1.86 8.56 18.60
C GLY A 706 -3.37 8.41 18.67
N SER A 707 -3.88 7.32 18.14
CA SER A 707 -5.30 6.98 18.18
C SER A 707 -5.52 5.52 18.56
N THR A 708 -6.59 5.24 19.30
CA THR A 708 -6.94 3.89 19.73
C THR A 708 -8.45 3.71 19.80
N HIS A 709 -8.95 2.50 19.56
CA HIS A 709 -10.31 2.16 19.94
C HIS A 709 -10.35 1.72 21.40
N LEU A 710 -11.47 2.01 22.05
CA LEU A 710 -11.71 1.61 23.42
C LEU A 710 -12.96 0.75 23.55
N LEU A 711 -12.84 -0.30 24.37
CA LEU A 711 -13.97 -1.07 24.89
C LEU A 711 -13.98 -0.90 26.39
N VAL A 712 -15.16 -0.81 26.96
CA VAL A 712 -15.37 -0.74 28.42
C VAL A 712 -16.40 -1.77 28.82
N ASP A 713 -16.00 -2.70 29.66
CA ASP A 713 -16.84 -3.76 30.20
C ASP A 713 -16.98 -3.56 31.73
N VAL A 714 -18.21 -3.54 32.24
CA VAL A 714 -18.48 -3.45 33.69
C VAL A 714 -18.67 -4.85 34.25
N THR A 715 -17.98 -5.19 35.33
CA THR A 715 -18.06 -6.49 36.03
C THR A 715 -18.81 -6.42 37.37
N GLY A 716 -19.16 -5.22 37.79
CA GLY A 716 -19.93 -4.95 39.00
C GLY A 716 -19.92 -3.47 39.35
N TYR A 717 -20.73 -3.10 40.31
CA TYR A 717 -20.84 -1.72 40.79
C TYR A 717 -20.93 -1.65 42.32
N TYR A 718 -20.69 -0.46 42.84
CA TYR A 718 -20.75 -0.19 44.28
C TYR A 718 -21.86 0.85 44.56
N THR A 719 -22.68 0.56 45.57
CA THR A 719 -23.79 1.43 45.99
C THR A 719 -23.95 1.40 47.51
N SER A 720 -24.54 2.46 48.09
CA SER A 720 -24.89 2.50 49.49
C SER A 720 -26.20 1.78 49.79
N ALA A 721 -27.03 1.48 48.78
CA ALA A 721 -28.34 0.88 48.96
C ALA A 721 -28.31 -0.64 49.17
N SER A 722 -27.28 -1.31 48.68
CA SER A 722 -27.17 -2.77 48.67
C SER A 722 -25.72 -3.21 48.42
N GLY A 723 -25.47 -4.52 48.43
CA GLY A 723 -24.17 -5.10 48.12
C GLY A 723 -23.49 -5.73 49.32
N THR A 724 -22.40 -6.35 49.09
CA THR A 724 -21.58 -7.05 50.11
C THR A 724 -20.25 -6.34 50.33
N GLY A 725 -19.70 -6.51 51.55
CA GLY A 725 -18.39 -6.02 51.89
C GLY A 725 -17.29 -6.81 51.19
N TYR A 726 -16.05 -6.31 51.23
CA TYR A 726 -14.81 -6.93 50.77
C TYR A 726 -13.96 -7.41 51.93
N GLN A 727 -13.32 -8.58 51.74
CA GLN A 727 -12.28 -9.07 52.66
C GLN A 727 -11.05 -9.45 51.84
N ALA A 728 -9.93 -8.80 52.10
CA ALA A 728 -8.65 -9.20 51.53
C ALA A 728 -8.20 -10.52 52.17
N LEU A 729 -7.61 -11.42 51.39
CA LEU A 729 -6.86 -12.54 51.90
C LEU A 729 -5.53 -12.06 52.49
N GLY A 730 -5.07 -12.63 53.59
CA GLY A 730 -3.77 -12.30 54.18
C GLY A 730 -2.60 -12.59 53.24
N SER A 731 -2.78 -13.52 52.32
CA SER A 731 -1.87 -13.83 51.22
C SER A 731 -2.67 -14.31 50.02
N ALA A 732 -2.27 -13.89 48.82
CA ALA A 732 -2.89 -14.37 47.59
C ALA A 732 -2.80 -15.89 47.47
N THR A 733 -3.91 -16.53 47.10
CA THR A 733 -4.03 -17.99 47.04
C THR A 733 -4.26 -18.47 45.62
N ARG A 734 -3.44 -19.42 45.15
CA ARG A 734 -3.57 -20.02 43.82
C ARG A 734 -4.70 -21.04 43.78
N VAL A 735 -5.72 -20.79 42.93
CA VAL A 735 -6.86 -21.69 42.73
C VAL A 735 -6.79 -22.44 41.40
N LEU A 736 -5.98 -21.98 40.45
CA LEU A 736 -5.69 -22.68 39.20
C LEU A 736 -4.25 -22.44 38.79
N ASP A 737 -3.54 -23.51 38.39
CA ASP A 737 -2.28 -23.47 37.66
C ASP A 737 -2.26 -24.64 36.67
N THR A 738 -2.57 -24.35 35.42
CA THR A 738 -2.67 -25.37 34.40
C THR A 738 -1.34 -25.98 33.99
N ARG A 739 -0.21 -25.33 34.36
CA ARG A 739 1.14 -25.87 34.18
C ARG A 739 1.42 -27.06 35.12
N GLN A 740 0.80 -27.07 36.32
CA GLN A 740 0.96 -28.07 37.33
C GLN A 740 -0.07 -29.19 37.19
N SER A 741 -1.29 -28.87 36.76
CA SER A 741 -2.34 -29.86 36.64
C SER A 741 -3.35 -29.53 35.51
N GLY A 742 -3.78 -30.58 34.82
CA GLY A 742 -4.83 -30.50 33.80
C GLY A 742 -4.44 -29.90 32.45
N GLY A 743 -3.18 -29.48 32.24
CA GLY A 743 -2.65 -29.00 30.97
C GLY A 743 -3.24 -27.69 30.48
N ALA A 744 -2.77 -27.21 29.35
CA ALA A 744 -3.23 -25.99 28.72
C ALA A 744 -4.75 -26.03 28.39
N VAL A 745 -5.44 -24.92 28.61
CA VAL A 745 -6.84 -24.76 28.21
C VAL A 745 -6.88 -24.63 26.71
N GLN A 746 -7.69 -25.46 26.04
CA GLN A 746 -7.79 -25.48 24.58
C GLN A 746 -8.63 -24.30 24.07
N PRO A 747 -8.40 -23.87 22.82
CA PRO A 747 -9.20 -22.80 22.22
C PRO A 747 -10.69 -23.13 22.23
N ARG A 748 -11.50 -22.11 22.56
CA ARG A 748 -12.97 -22.19 22.63
C ARG A 748 -13.50 -23.23 23.64
N THR A 749 -12.67 -23.57 24.65
CA THR A 749 -13.08 -24.43 25.74
C THR A 749 -13.05 -23.71 27.09
N ARG A 750 -13.64 -24.30 28.10
CA ARG A 750 -13.70 -23.79 29.48
C ARG A 750 -13.04 -24.73 30.47
N ARG A 751 -12.47 -24.13 31.49
CA ARG A 751 -12.04 -24.83 32.72
C ARG A 751 -12.82 -24.27 33.91
N THR A 752 -13.68 -25.08 34.51
CA THR A 752 -14.41 -24.69 35.72
C THR A 752 -13.50 -24.84 36.94
N VAL A 753 -13.50 -23.86 37.83
CA VAL A 753 -12.68 -23.78 39.04
C VAL A 753 -13.58 -23.58 40.26
N GLN A 754 -13.46 -24.46 41.26
CA GLN A 754 -14.08 -24.27 42.59
C GLN A 754 -13.27 -23.23 43.39
N VAL A 755 -13.92 -22.20 43.88
CA VAL A 755 -13.27 -21.10 44.60
C VAL A 755 -13.82 -20.92 46.01
N ALA A 756 -15.14 -20.79 46.16
CA ALA A 756 -15.74 -20.68 47.47
C ALA A 756 -15.57 -21.99 48.29
N GLY A 757 -15.26 -21.87 49.52
CA GLY A 757 -14.93 -22.98 50.41
C GLY A 757 -13.50 -23.51 50.25
N THR A 758 -12.63 -22.85 49.47
CA THR A 758 -11.25 -23.24 49.22
C THR A 758 -10.28 -22.08 49.45
N GLY A 759 -9.02 -22.35 49.84
CA GLY A 759 -7.94 -21.35 49.84
C GLY A 759 -8.18 -20.09 50.68
N GLY A 760 -9.00 -20.19 51.75
CA GLY A 760 -9.32 -19.06 52.61
C GLY A 760 -10.52 -18.23 52.12
N VAL A 761 -11.19 -18.63 51.04
CA VAL A 761 -12.43 -18.02 50.53
C VAL A 761 -13.60 -18.75 51.17
N PRO A 762 -14.47 -18.11 51.97
CA PRO A 762 -15.57 -18.79 52.65
C PRO A 762 -16.69 -19.23 51.67
N ALA A 763 -17.57 -20.11 52.12
CA ALA A 763 -18.62 -20.69 51.30
C ALA A 763 -19.71 -19.67 50.87
N ASP A 764 -19.89 -18.58 51.62
CA ASP A 764 -20.81 -17.50 51.35
C ASP A 764 -20.24 -16.42 50.39
N ALA A 765 -19.04 -16.58 49.89
CA ALA A 765 -18.47 -15.66 48.90
C ALA A 765 -19.35 -15.62 47.64
N THR A 766 -19.80 -14.44 47.25
CA THR A 766 -20.61 -14.20 46.06
C THR A 766 -19.78 -13.75 44.88
N ALA A 767 -18.59 -13.14 45.13
CA ALA A 767 -17.64 -12.75 44.11
C ALA A 767 -16.21 -12.78 44.66
N VAL A 768 -15.23 -12.83 43.76
CA VAL A 768 -13.80 -12.85 44.15
C VAL A 768 -13.02 -11.86 43.30
N ALA A 769 -12.02 -11.21 43.91
CA ALA A 769 -10.99 -10.47 43.21
C ALA A 769 -9.84 -11.44 42.89
N VAL A 770 -9.56 -11.62 41.59
CA VAL A 770 -8.56 -12.56 41.08
C VAL A 770 -7.51 -11.87 40.24
N ASN A 771 -6.27 -12.36 40.28
CA ASN A 771 -5.25 -12.07 39.29
C ASN A 771 -5.20 -13.23 38.29
N VAL A 772 -5.37 -12.94 37.02
CA VAL A 772 -5.39 -13.91 35.91
C VAL A 772 -4.14 -13.71 35.10
N VAL A 773 -3.35 -14.76 34.89
CA VAL A 773 -2.12 -14.71 34.10
C VAL A 773 -2.25 -15.66 32.92
N SER A 774 -2.14 -15.13 31.73
CA SER A 774 -1.87 -15.87 30.49
C SER A 774 -0.37 -16.10 30.40
N VAL A 775 0.06 -17.37 30.34
CA VAL A 775 1.47 -17.74 30.45
C VAL A 775 2.02 -18.12 29.07
N ARG A 776 2.87 -17.28 28.49
CA ARG A 776 3.65 -17.49 27.26
C ARG A 776 2.86 -18.18 26.14
N PRO A 777 1.68 -17.66 25.75
CA PRO A 777 0.90 -18.26 24.66
C PRO A 777 1.71 -18.28 23.36
N GLY A 778 1.47 -19.32 22.52
CA GLY A 778 2.13 -19.42 21.22
C GLY A 778 1.57 -18.45 20.15
N GLY A 779 0.48 -17.74 20.46
CA GLY A 779 -0.19 -16.84 19.50
C GLY A 779 -1.09 -15.82 20.18
N TYR A 780 -1.77 -15.02 19.38
CA TYR A 780 -2.77 -14.07 19.83
C TYR A 780 -4.08 -14.78 20.23
N GLY A 781 -4.85 -14.14 21.08
CA GLY A 781 -6.11 -14.61 21.62
C GLY A 781 -6.42 -13.91 22.94
N TYR A 782 -7.33 -14.48 23.74
CA TYR A 782 -7.65 -13.91 25.06
C TYR A 782 -8.08 -14.98 26.05
N VAL A 783 -7.98 -14.63 27.33
CA VAL A 783 -8.63 -15.33 28.44
C VAL A 783 -9.81 -14.50 28.89
N ALA A 784 -10.97 -15.14 29.08
CA ALA A 784 -12.10 -14.56 29.79
C ALA A 784 -12.40 -15.37 31.05
N VAL A 785 -12.59 -14.70 32.19
CA VAL A 785 -13.05 -15.30 33.43
C VAL A 785 -14.46 -14.83 33.69
N VAL A 786 -15.38 -15.77 33.75
CA VAL A 786 -16.81 -15.53 33.88
C VAL A 786 -17.45 -16.36 34.98
N PRO A 787 -18.67 -15.99 35.46
CA PRO A 787 -19.44 -16.86 36.39
C PRO A 787 -19.62 -18.25 35.78
N SER A 788 -19.51 -19.31 36.58
CA SER A 788 -19.65 -20.67 36.05
C SER A 788 -20.98 -20.89 35.36
N GLY A 789 -20.92 -21.43 34.10
CA GLY A 789 -22.10 -21.63 33.25
C GLY A 789 -22.60 -20.40 32.48
N ALA A 790 -22.09 -19.19 32.76
CA ALA A 790 -22.51 -17.98 32.05
C ALA A 790 -21.98 -17.98 30.60
N ALA A 791 -22.67 -17.25 29.71
CA ALA A 791 -22.15 -17.01 28.35
C ALA A 791 -20.84 -16.21 28.43
N VAL A 792 -19.84 -16.56 27.57
CA VAL A 792 -18.57 -15.83 27.55
C VAL A 792 -18.73 -14.42 26.98
N GLY A 793 -19.71 -14.23 26.09
CA GLY A 793 -19.94 -12.93 25.47
C GLY A 793 -18.76 -12.47 24.60
N SER A 794 -18.63 -11.15 24.44
CA SER A 794 -17.55 -10.50 23.67
C SER A 794 -16.53 -9.78 24.56
N THR A 795 -16.47 -10.12 25.86
CA THR A 795 -15.59 -9.48 26.84
C THR A 795 -14.33 -10.32 27.07
N SER A 796 -13.20 -9.68 27.33
CA SER A 796 -11.92 -10.36 27.65
C SER A 796 -11.41 -9.87 29.00
N THR A 797 -10.79 -10.80 29.77
CA THR A 797 -10.07 -10.44 30.99
C THR A 797 -8.59 -10.17 30.69
N VAL A 798 -7.93 -11.02 29.92
CA VAL A 798 -6.53 -10.85 29.50
C VAL A 798 -6.45 -11.03 28.00
N ASN A 799 -5.77 -10.11 27.31
CA ASN A 799 -5.44 -10.26 25.90
C ASN A 799 -4.01 -10.80 25.75
N ASN A 800 -3.86 -11.87 25.01
CA ASN A 800 -2.62 -12.62 24.87
C ASN A 800 -1.59 -11.86 24.04
N GLN A 801 -0.32 -12.03 24.44
CA GLN A 801 0.83 -11.61 23.64
C GLN A 801 1.75 -12.82 23.47
N PRO A 802 2.06 -13.22 22.21
CA PRO A 802 2.90 -14.38 21.94
C PRO A 802 4.20 -14.35 22.74
N GLY A 803 4.54 -15.48 23.39
CA GLY A 803 5.77 -15.64 24.16
C GLY A 803 5.87 -14.85 25.46
N ARG A 804 4.81 -14.16 25.93
CA ARG A 804 4.84 -13.30 27.12
C ARG A 804 3.82 -13.71 28.17
N ASP A 805 4.20 -13.52 29.43
CA ASP A 805 3.29 -13.62 30.56
C ASP A 805 2.54 -12.28 30.68
N VAL A 806 1.21 -12.33 30.62
CA VAL A 806 0.35 -11.12 30.74
C VAL A 806 -0.61 -11.34 31.89
N ALA A 807 -0.61 -10.45 32.88
CA ALA A 807 -1.50 -10.47 34.02
C ALA A 807 -2.55 -9.36 33.91
N ASN A 808 -3.78 -9.65 34.39
CA ASN A 808 -4.79 -8.63 34.64
C ASN A 808 -5.64 -9.02 35.87
N ARG A 809 -6.06 -8.02 36.63
CA ARG A 809 -7.00 -8.17 37.74
C ARG A 809 -8.42 -8.33 37.19
N ALA A 810 -9.26 -9.13 37.87
CA ALA A 810 -10.67 -9.17 37.60
C ALA A 810 -11.45 -9.35 38.91
N VAL A 811 -12.65 -8.75 38.97
CA VAL A 811 -13.65 -9.11 39.95
C VAL A 811 -14.70 -9.97 39.26
N VAL A 812 -14.90 -11.20 39.76
CA VAL A 812 -15.72 -12.22 39.08
C VAL A 812 -16.78 -12.73 40.03
N THR A 813 -18.01 -12.72 39.58
CA THR A 813 -19.16 -13.34 40.28
C THR A 813 -18.95 -14.86 40.34
N LEU A 814 -19.31 -15.48 41.47
CA LEU A 814 -19.32 -16.93 41.63
C LEU A 814 -20.74 -17.48 41.44
N THR A 815 -20.90 -18.51 40.63
CA THR A 815 -22.14 -19.30 40.54
C THR A 815 -21.90 -20.66 41.15
N GLY A 816 -22.65 -20.97 42.24
CA GLY A 816 -22.41 -22.20 43.01
C GLY A 816 -20.99 -22.31 43.57
N GLY A 817 -20.37 -21.16 43.92
CA GLY A 817 -18.99 -21.08 44.43
C GLY A 817 -17.92 -21.28 43.40
N LYS A 818 -18.24 -21.22 42.09
CA LYS A 818 -17.36 -21.54 40.96
C LYS A 818 -17.27 -20.39 39.97
N LEU A 819 -16.16 -20.36 39.23
CA LEU A 819 -15.94 -19.55 38.01
C LEU A 819 -15.48 -20.43 36.85
N ASP A 820 -15.63 -19.95 35.62
CA ASP A 820 -15.10 -20.58 34.42
C ASP A 820 -14.00 -19.73 33.83
N VAL A 821 -12.92 -20.38 33.46
CA VAL A 821 -11.79 -19.82 32.65
C VAL A 821 -11.97 -20.28 31.22
N TYR A 822 -12.23 -19.34 30.30
CA TYR A 822 -12.40 -19.58 28.88
C TYR A 822 -11.18 -19.04 28.13
N VAL A 823 -10.78 -19.73 27.09
CA VAL A 823 -9.66 -19.33 26.21
C VAL A 823 -10.15 -19.26 24.78
N ASP A 824 -9.69 -18.24 24.05
CA ASP A 824 -9.86 -18.13 22.60
C ASP A 824 -8.53 -17.86 21.90
N GLY A 825 -8.46 -18.18 20.60
CA GLY A 825 -7.28 -18.06 19.75
C GLY A 825 -6.41 -19.32 19.81
N VAL A 826 -5.46 -19.40 20.75
CA VAL A 826 -4.51 -20.52 20.87
C VAL A 826 -4.63 -21.21 22.22
N ALA A 827 -4.27 -22.50 22.28
CA ALA A 827 -4.16 -23.24 23.54
C ALA A 827 -3.13 -22.56 24.45
N GLN A 828 -3.47 -22.37 25.72
CA GLN A 828 -2.58 -21.66 26.63
C GLN A 828 -2.63 -22.11 28.09
N GLN A 829 -1.51 -21.91 28.75
CA GLN A 829 -1.41 -22.09 30.20
C GLN A 829 -1.98 -20.87 30.91
N VAL A 830 -2.79 -21.11 31.92
CA VAL A 830 -3.44 -20.06 32.71
C VAL A 830 -3.20 -20.28 34.18
N VAL A 831 -2.91 -19.18 34.88
CA VAL A 831 -2.83 -19.15 36.36
C VAL A 831 -3.92 -18.21 36.89
N VAL A 832 -4.59 -18.59 37.95
CA VAL A 832 -5.57 -17.75 38.65
C VAL A 832 -5.25 -17.76 40.14
N ASP A 833 -5.01 -16.56 40.68
CA ASP A 833 -4.70 -16.32 42.08
C ASP A 833 -5.83 -15.43 42.69
N VAL A 834 -6.46 -15.87 43.78
CA VAL A 834 -7.45 -15.09 44.53
C VAL A 834 -6.72 -14.19 45.54
N VAL A 835 -7.07 -12.91 45.58
CA VAL A 835 -6.50 -11.91 46.51
C VAL A 835 -7.48 -11.43 47.55
N GLY A 836 -8.77 -11.66 47.34
CA GLY A 836 -9.84 -11.32 48.28
C GLY A 836 -11.21 -11.72 47.72
N TRP A 837 -12.22 -11.55 48.52
CA TRP A 837 -13.58 -12.00 48.23
C TRP A 837 -14.63 -10.99 48.71
N TYR A 838 -15.82 -11.06 48.12
CA TYR A 838 -17.02 -10.32 48.51
C TYR A 838 -18.09 -11.31 48.97
N GLY A 839 -18.74 -11.00 50.06
CA GLY A 839 -19.77 -11.88 50.63
C GLY A 839 -20.42 -11.26 51.86
N SER A 840 -21.44 -11.93 52.41
CA SER A 840 -22.19 -11.41 53.52
C SER A 840 -21.41 -11.38 54.83
N SER A 841 -20.34 -12.20 54.93
CA SER A 841 -19.46 -12.22 56.10
C SER A 841 -18.28 -11.24 56.01
N ALA A 842 -18.15 -10.50 54.93
CA ALA A 842 -17.13 -9.45 54.76
C ALA A 842 -17.72 -8.08 55.20
N SER A 843 -16.97 -7.34 56.05
CA SER A 843 -17.44 -6.09 56.64
C SER A 843 -16.96 -4.84 55.87
N ALA A 844 -15.78 -4.88 55.27
CA ALA A 844 -15.19 -3.67 54.75
C ALA A 844 -15.93 -3.14 53.50
N THR A 845 -16.32 -1.89 53.52
CA THR A 845 -17.03 -1.13 52.46
C THR A 845 -16.03 -0.33 51.66
N PHE A 846 -16.39 -0.02 50.42
CA PHE A 846 -15.52 0.71 49.49
C PHE A 846 -15.73 2.20 49.56
N THR A 847 -14.66 2.99 49.61
CA THR A 847 -14.64 4.42 49.45
C THR A 847 -13.80 4.79 48.21
N PRO A 848 -14.44 5.25 47.12
CA PRO A 848 -13.70 5.76 45.94
C PRO A 848 -13.09 7.12 46.26
N ILE A 849 -11.89 7.39 45.68
CA ILE A 849 -11.24 8.69 45.70
C ILE A 849 -10.90 9.15 44.30
N ALA A 850 -10.70 10.46 44.09
CA ALA A 850 -9.97 10.93 42.89
C ALA A 850 -8.58 10.29 42.91
N PRO A 851 -8.12 9.69 41.78
CA PRO A 851 -6.86 8.94 41.76
C PRO A 851 -5.67 9.82 42.18
N VAL A 852 -4.89 9.34 43.18
CA VAL A 852 -3.72 10.04 43.72
C VAL A 852 -2.49 9.16 43.72
N ARG A 853 -1.31 9.75 43.45
CA ARG A 853 -0.02 9.06 43.49
C ARG A 853 0.31 8.62 44.93
N ALA A 854 0.42 7.32 45.15
CA ALA A 854 0.83 6.77 46.44
C ALA A 854 2.35 6.76 46.61
N PHE A 855 3.05 6.28 45.60
CA PHE A 855 4.50 6.31 45.55
C PHE A 855 5.01 6.28 44.10
N ASP A 856 6.26 6.76 43.94
CA ASP A 856 6.92 6.83 42.63
C ASP A 856 8.44 6.69 42.86
N THR A 857 9.00 5.55 42.43
CA THR A 857 10.44 5.29 42.65
C THR A 857 11.34 5.94 41.58
N ARG A 858 10.77 6.59 40.57
CA ARG A 858 11.54 7.26 39.50
C ARG A 858 12.31 8.46 40.01
N SER A 859 11.89 9.04 41.13
CA SER A 859 12.65 10.10 41.85
C SER A 859 13.87 9.56 42.63
N GLY A 860 14.07 8.23 42.68
CA GLY A 860 15.16 7.58 43.39
C GLY A 860 15.70 6.38 42.57
N ALA A 861 16.26 5.38 43.29
CA ALA A 861 16.77 4.19 42.64
C ALA A 861 15.64 3.20 42.27
N PRO A 862 15.74 2.49 41.10
CA PRO A 862 14.85 1.40 40.78
C PRO A 862 14.98 0.24 41.78
N LEU A 863 14.00 -0.66 41.85
CA LEU A 863 14.10 -1.92 42.57
C LEU A 863 15.05 -2.85 41.81
N GLY A 864 16.05 -3.40 42.47
CA GLY A 864 16.98 -4.38 41.93
C GLY A 864 16.39 -5.81 41.80
N ALA A 865 17.13 -6.71 41.19
CA ALA A 865 16.77 -8.13 41.09
C ALA A 865 16.70 -8.78 42.46
N GLY A 866 15.60 -9.47 42.73
CA GLY A 866 15.36 -10.11 44.04
C GLY A 866 15.11 -9.15 45.20
N GLU A 867 15.05 -7.84 44.93
CA GLU A 867 14.85 -6.84 45.97
C GLU A 867 13.38 -6.76 46.39
N THR A 868 13.19 -6.64 47.73
CA THR A 868 11.92 -6.27 48.35
C THR A 868 12.08 -4.87 48.94
N ARG A 869 11.21 -3.94 48.58
CA ARG A 869 11.20 -2.59 49.15
C ARG A 869 9.86 -2.31 49.81
N SER A 870 9.91 -1.85 51.07
CA SER A 870 8.71 -1.40 51.76
C SER A 870 8.43 0.07 51.39
N LEU A 871 7.23 0.34 50.85
CA LEU A 871 6.84 1.65 50.37
C LEU A 871 5.63 2.17 51.15
N ASN A 872 5.62 3.44 51.48
CA ASN A 872 4.49 4.10 52.13
C ASN A 872 3.37 4.35 51.11
N VAL A 873 2.14 3.99 51.44
CA VAL A 873 0.96 4.28 50.63
C VAL A 873 0.38 5.61 51.10
N ALA A 874 0.76 6.68 50.44
CA ALA A 874 0.28 8.02 50.78
C ALA A 874 -1.25 8.14 50.58
N GLY A 875 -1.89 8.97 51.40
CA GLY A 875 -3.32 9.31 51.28
C GLY A 875 -4.31 8.28 51.84
N LEU A 876 -3.82 7.22 52.54
CA LEU A 876 -4.72 6.28 53.21
C LEU A 876 -5.18 6.83 54.53
N PRO A 877 -6.51 6.78 54.89
CA PRO A 877 -6.99 7.10 56.22
C PRO A 877 -6.62 6.01 57.23
N ALA A 878 -6.54 6.38 58.51
CA ALA A 878 -6.40 5.42 59.61
C ALA A 878 -7.66 4.52 59.61
N GLY A 879 -7.53 3.23 59.51
CA GLY A 879 -8.66 2.30 59.45
C GLY A 879 -8.91 1.69 58.06
N ALA A 880 -8.17 2.11 57.03
CA ALA A 880 -8.20 1.40 55.76
C ALA A 880 -7.66 -0.02 55.92
N SER A 881 -8.54 -1.02 55.74
CA SER A 881 -8.21 -2.44 55.80
C SER A 881 -7.57 -2.97 54.53
N SER A 882 -7.92 -2.34 53.38
CA SER A 882 -7.34 -2.66 52.07
C SER A 882 -7.35 -1.45 51.14
N VAL A 883 -6.47 -1.47 50.18
CA VAL A 883 -6.38 -0.41 49.11
C VAL A 883 -6.56 -0.99 47.73
N ALA A 884 -7.29 -0.30 46.90
CA ALA A 884 -7.37 -0.53 45.45
C ALA A 884 -6.47 0.49 44.74
N MET A 885 -5.36 0.01 44.17
CA MET A 885 -4.38 0.86 43.48
C MET A 885 -3.95 0.28 42.14
N ASN A 886 -3.58 1.14 41.22
CA ASN A 886 -2.94 0.74 39.98
C ASN A 886 -1.42 0.76 40.17
N LEU A 887 -0.77 -0.40 39.94
CA LEU A 887 0.68 -0.58 40.02
C LEU A 887 1.24 -0.56 38.58
N THR A 888 2.25 0.26 38.33
CA THR A 888 2.94 0.34 37.04
C THR A 888 4.41 0.04 37.21
N SER A 889 4.93 -0.95 36.46
CA SER A 889 6.36 -1.17 36.23
C SER A 889 6.80 -0.32 35.05
N THR A 890 7.87 0.44 35.22
CA THR A 890 8.44 1.29 34.18
C THR A 890 9.95 1.15 34.11
N ASN A 891 10.52 1.30 32.90
CA ASN A 891 11.96 1.16 32.66
C ASN A 891 12.53 -0.19 33.18
N ALA A 892 11.78 -1.28 33.05
CA ALA A 892 12.28 -2.61 33.38
C ALA A 892 13.48 -2.96 32.48
N SER A 893 14.56 -3.46 33.09
CA SER A 893 15.79 -3.82 32.36
C SER A 893 15.82 -5.29 31.91
N ALA A 894 15.09 -6.18 32.58
CA ALA A 894 15.02 -7.60 32.22
C ALA A 894 14.00 -7.81 31.09
N ALA A 895 14.28 -8.72 30.17
CA ALA A 895 13.37 -9.11 29.08
C ALA A 895 12.01 -9.61 29.62
N ALA A 896 12.01 -10.27 30.80
CA ALA A 896 10.83 -10.65 31.55
C ALA A 896 11.12 -10.56 33.04
N THR A 897 10.22 -9.94 33.79
CA THR A 897 10.22 -9.90 35.26
C THR A 897 8.79 -9.89 35.77
N TYR A 898 8.60 -10.05 37.07
CA TYR A 898 7.30 -9.81 37.70
C TYR A 898 7.47 -9.08 39.04
N LEU A 899 6.41 -8.41 39.40
CA LEU A 899 6.27 -7.73 40.68
C LEU A 899 5.25 -8.49 41.55
N THR A 900 5.52 -8.57 42.86
CA THR A 900 4.58 -9.04 43.86
C THR A 900 4.39 -7.96 44.92
N VAL A 901 3.15 -7.72 45.34
CA VAL A 901 2.78 -6.69 46.32
C VAL A 901 2.02 -7.33 47.48
N TRP A 902 2.47 -7.08 48.73
CA TRP A 902 1.77 -7.54 49.94
C TRP A 902 2.03 -6.60 51.11
N GLY A 903 1.20 -6.65 52.13
CA GLY A 903 1.37 -5.83 53.34
C GLY A 903 2.24 -6.47 54.39
N ALA A 904 1.73 -7.50 55.09
CA ALA A 904 2.39 -8.18 56.19
C ALA A 904 2.73 -9.62 55.85
N GLY A 905 3.64 -10.23 56.65
CA GLY A 905 3.98 -11.65 56.52
C GLY A 905 4.98 -11.97 55.43
N ALA A 906 5.04 -13.28 55.11
CA ALA A 906 5.92 -13.76 54.02
C ALA A 906 5.45 -13.34 52.66
N ARG A 907 6.39 -13.17 51.72
CA ARG A 907 6.07 -12.86 50.32
C ARG A 907 5.19 -13.99 49.73
N PRO A 908 4.05 -13.65 49.11
CA PRO A 908 3.27 -14.62 48.37
C PRO A 908 4.04 -15.24 47.18
N GLY A 909 3.73 -16.48 46.85
CA GLY A 909 4.29 -17.18 45.68
C GLY A 909 3.59 -16.81 44.35
N THR A 910 2.90 -15.66 44.31
CA THR A 910 2.10 -15.15 43.19
C THR A 910 2.72 -13.90 42.57
N SER A 911 2.39 -13.59 41.33
CA SER A 911 2.71 -12.29 40.71
C SER A 911 1.47 -11.42 40.65
N ASP A 912 1.63 -10.11 40.86
CA ASP A 912 0.56 -9.13 40.67
C ASP A 912 0.68 -8.44 39.33
N LEU A 913 1.90 -8.29 38.80
CA LEU A 913 2.22 -7.65 37.55
C LEU A 913 3.36 -8.36 36.84
N ASN A 914 3.21 -8.67 35.55
CA ASN A 914 4.28 -9.21 34.72
C ASN A 914 4.78 -8.11 33.77
N ALA A 915 6.11 -7.88 33.77
CA ALA A 915 6.73 -6.77 33.04
C ALA A 915 7.93 -7.23 32.23
N GLY A 916 8.42 -6.38 31.34
CA GLY A 916 9.60 -6.64 30.52
C GLY A 916 10.25 -5.36 29.99
N ALA A 917 11.49 -5.48 29.53
CA ALA A 917 12.29 -4.36 29.05
C ALA A 917 11.58 -3.54 27.95
N GLY A 918 11.80 -2.22 27.99
CA GLY A 918 11.31 -1.28 26.98
C GLY A 918 9.83 -0.98 27.04
N ARG A 919 9.10 -1.36 28.12
CA ARG A 919 7.64 -1.19 28.22
C ARG A 919 7.19 -0.81 29.61
N ASP A 920 6.20 0.06 29.64
CA ASP A 920 5.44 0.32 30.85
C ASP A 920 4.26 -0.64 30.92
N GLN A 921 4.16 -1.38 32.03
CA GLN A 921 3.07 -2.33 32.27
C GLN A 921 2.34 -1.93 33.52
N ALA A 922 1.01 -1.93 33.47
CA ALA A 922 0.14 -1.60 34.59
C ALA A 922 -0.79 -2.77 34.93
N ASN A 923 -1.14 -2.92 36.19
CA ASN A 923 -2.21 -3.78 36.68
C ASN A 923 -2.79 -3.23 37.97
N GLN A 924 -4.10 -3.39 38.16
CA GLN A 924 -4.71 -3.08 39.45
C GLN A 924 -4.33 -4.12 40.49
N VAL A 925 -4.06 -3.66 41.69
CA VAL A 925 -3.80 -4.53 42.85
C VAL A 925 -4.73 -4.17 44.03
N TYR A 926 -5.20 -5.21 44.71
CA TYR A 926 -5.89 -5.06 45.98
C TYR A 926 -4.97 -5.66 47.05
N VAL A 927 -4.62 -4.84 48.01
CA VAL A 927 -3.69 -5.27 49.08
C VAL A 927 -4.07 -4.66 50.42
N ALA A 928 -3.95 -5.44 51.48
CA ALA A 928 -4.08 -4.98 52.87
C ALA A 928 -2.73 -4.38 53.32
N PRO A 929 -2.59 -3.05 53.47
CA PRO A 929 -1.33 -2.45 53.90
C PRO A 929 -1.07 -2.77 55.38
N SER A 930 0.19 -2.86 55.77
CA SER A 930 0.61 -3.02 57.17
C SER A 930 1.23 -1.70 57.65
N ALA A 931 0.62 -1.08 58.63
CA ALA A 931 1.02 0.23 59.16
C ALA A 931 1.16 1.27 58.04
N GLY A 932 0.19 1.31 57.07
CA GLY A 932 0.18 2.23 55.94
C GLY A 932 1.23 1.94 54.86
N ARG A 933 1.90 0.80 54.90
CA ARG A 933 2.95 0.42 53.95
C ARG A 933 2.62 -0.90 53.24
N VAL A 934 3.19 -1.03 52.04
CA VAL A 934 3.18 -2.25 51.26
C VAL A 934 4.62 -2.63 50.89
N ASN A 935 4.88 -3.94 50.79
CA ASN A 935 6.12 -4.49 50.28
C ASN A 935 5.95 -4.73 48.78
N VAL A 936 6.94 -4.31 48.00
CA VAL A 936 7.00 -4.57 46.56
C VAL A 936 8.29 -5.33 46.24
N TYR A 937 8.15 -6.49 45.63
CA TYR A 937 9.27 -7.35 45.21
C TYR A 937 9.42 -7.28 43.70
N ASN A 938 10.67 -7.16 43.19
CA ASN A 938 11.02 -7.30 41.79
C ASN A 938 11.86 -8.56 41.58
N ASN A 939 11.47 -9.43 40.64
CA ASN A 939 12.10 -10.73 40.44
C ASN A 939 13.46 -10.65 39.74
N LEU A 940 13.55 -9.99 38.57
CA LEU A 940 14.76 -9.94 37.74
C LEU A 940 15.05 -8.52 37.26
N GLY A 941 16.34 -8.24 37.03
CA GLY A 941 16.80 -6.97 36.55
C GLY A 941 16.41 -5.80 37.45
N THR A 942 16.32 -4.62 36.91
CA THR A 942 15.85 -3.42 37.63
C THR A 942 14.48 -2.97 37.10
N SER A 943 13.65 -2.37 37.97
CA SER A 943 12.39 -1.77 37.59
C SER A 943 12.05 -0.59 38.49
N HIS A 944 11.65 0.55 37.89
CA HIS A 944 10.94 1.55 38.65
C HIS A 944 9.47 1.12 38.84
N VAL A 945 8.89 1.55 39.97
CA VAL A 945 7.53 1.24 40.31
C VAL A 945 6.78 2.50 40.68
N VAL A 946 5.59 2.63 40.11
CA VAL A 946 4.67 3.72 40.34
C VAL A 946 3.34 3.14 40.81
N ALA A 947 2.73 3.72 41.84
CA ALA A 947 1.39 3.33 42.28
C ALA A 947 0.46 4.52 42.46
N ASP A 948 -0.77 4.35 42.02
CA ASP A 948 -1.85 5.34 42.10
C ASP A 948 -3.05 4.69 42.81
N VAL A 949 -3.56 5.32 43.88
CA VAL A 949 -4.73 4.84 44.64
C VAL A 949 -6.01 5.37 44.04
N PHE A 950 -6.97 4.49 43.82
CA PHE A 950 -8.32 4.78 43.28
C PHE A 950 -9.41 4.70 44.35
N GLY A 951 -9.13 4.09 45.47
CA GLY A 951 -10.03 3.94 46.60
C GLY A 951 -9.46 2.99 47.65
N TYR A 952 -10.16 2.87 48.75
CA TYR A 952 -9.80 1.97 49.86
C TYR A 952 -11.04 1.28 50.42
N PHE A 953 -10.82 0.19 51.14
CA PHE A 953 -11.83 -0.53 51.88
C PHE A 953 -11.60 -0.27 53.38
N ALA A 954 -12.68 -0.04 54.12
CA ALA A 954 -12.66 0.18 55.56
C ALA A 954 -13.89 -0.51 56.22
N ASP A 955 -13.75 -0.95 57.47
CA ASP A 955 -14.79 -1.55 58.27
C ASP A 955 -15.73 -0.49 58.88
#